data_3cf8726d9d9b827a88b157af9882b5fc
#
_entry.id   3cf8726d9d9b827a88b157af9882b5fc
#
_cell.length_a   1.000
_cell.length_b   1.000
_cell.length_c   1.000
_cell.angle_alpha   90.00
_cell.angle_beta   90.00
_cell.angle_gamma   90.00
#
_symmetry.space_group_name_H-M   'P 1'
#
loop_
_entity.id
_entity.type
_entity.pdbx_description
1 polymer ?
#
loop_
_entity_poly.entity_id
_entity_poly.type
_entity_poly.pdbx_seq_one_letter_code
_entity_poly.pdbx_strand_id
1 'polypeptide(L)'
;MTPDIILVLSILAVAIVFLISEWIPMEVTALLALGAVALTGLVSPVEALAGFSNPAVITVWAVFILSGGLTRTGVANVIGRFVLRLAGDSQTFMVIVIMITAGVMSAIMNNVAVAALMLPVVMDIARHTGSPPSRLLMPLAYGSLLGGLTTQIGTPPNILVTNALRDAGLPSYSFFDFTPIGLVIMLGGIAVMTFIGRYLLPQRDVAKESSRAKGVDWASQDDQGEQLFKVRIPAASNLINKTLADSRMGSVLGWNVIGITRHESTILAPGPSDRLQADDLLTVEGRIENLDEMKNWQQLIVEDKKIDITAPYSDEIKIGEVRLPPASPYIGKTLNVIGFRNQFGANVLAIQRNGSTKRTHLSDEPLQPQDRLLLAGHEEHLAALKEKTGFEQFRFVPRQELIDVYHLHERLMVMQVPPDSPLAGKSLKESRLGDALGSRVLGIMRGNDPIVMPEPSEILQAGDRLAVEGRLRDFKELADLENLQIERRTRPDIQSLVTGNVGLVEAILSPQTTLAGKTLRQLNFREKFGLNVLAIWRGGKAYRSDLRDMDLRFGDAILLLGPREKLQLLGREPDFVVLTEMAQREVHLEKMKISLMIMAAVLFPVIMGWVPIYIAAVVGAALMVLCGCLTMEEAYRQIEWKAVFLIAGMLPLGTALDQTGAARMIAEGVVALVGPYGPTAVMFGLVALTFAATCFVPTAALVVLMAPIVLNTAANVGLSPQALLMGVAMAASASFMTPISHPANILVMGPGGYRFLDYIKVGGLLTLVILLIIVFILPFFWPLTG
;
A
#
# COMPACT_ATOMS: atom_id res chain seq x y z
N MET A 1 28.09 -0.13 -33.97
CA MET A 1 27.53 0.64 -32.81
C MET A 1 28.58 1.64 -32.36
N THR A 2 28.25 2.92 -32.33
CA THR A 2 29.13 3.95 -31.77
C THR A 2 29.16 3.84 -30.24
N PRO A 3 30.19 4.37 -29.55
CA PRO A 3 30.22 4.40 -28.09
C PRO A 3 28.96 5.08 -27.48
N ASP A 4 28.46 6.15 -28.11
CA ASP A 4 27.29 6.88 -27.65
C ASP A 4 26.00 6.06 -27.75
N ILE A 5 25.86 5.23 -28.80
CA ILE A 5 24.74 4.28 -28.91
C ILE A 5 24.77 3.26 -27.76
N ILE A 6 25.96 2.70 -27.47
CA ILE A 6 26.10 1.73 -26.38
C ILE A 6 25.76 2.38 -25.04
N LEU A 7 26.22 3.61 -24.82
CA LEU A 7 26.02 4.35 -23.59
C LEU A 7 24.53 4.68 -23.36
N VAL A 8 23.84 5.24 -24.38
CA VAL A 8 22.43 5.56 -24.25
C VAL A 8 21.55 4.32 -24.07
N LEU A 9 21.86 3.21 -24.77
CA LEU A 9 21.16 1.94 -24.58
C LEU A 9 21.41 1.33 -23.19
N SER A 10 22.62 1.51 -22.64
CA SER A 10 22.91 1.08 -21.26
C SER A 10 22.11 1.89 -20.23
N ILE A 11 22.05 3.23 -20.39
CA ILE A 11 21.21 4.09 -19.54
C ILE A 11 19.75 3.68 -19.65
N LEU A 12 19.25 3.45 -20.87
CA LEU A 12 17.88 2.99 -21.11
C LEU A 12 17.60 1.64 -20.41
N ALA A 13 18.50 0.67 -20.57
CA ALA A 13 18.35 -0.66 -19.97
C ALA A 13 18.30 -0.56 -18.43
N VAL A 14 19.19 0.23 -17.81
CA VAL A 14 19.20 0.47 -16.36
C VAL A 14 17.91 1.16 -15.92
N ALA A 15 17.45 2.18 -16.64
CA ALA A 15 16.20 2.86 -16.34
C ALA A 15 14.99 1.90 -16.40
N ILE A 16 14.92 1.05 -17.43
CA ILE A 16 13.87 0.02 -17.56
C ILE A 16 13.93 -0.97 -16.41
N VAL A 17 15.14 -1.45 -16.01
CA VAL A 17 15.29 -2.35 -14.86
C VAL A 17 14.77 -1.71 -13.57
N PHE A 18 15.08 -0.44 -13.32
CA PHE A 18 14.58 0.26 -12.13
C PHE A 18 13.07 0.51 -12.20
N LEU A 19 12.51 0.82 -13.36
CA LEU A 19 11.06 0.97 -13.54
C LEU A 19 10.30 -0.36 -13.34
N ILE A 20 10.89 -1.49 -13.73
CA ILE A 20 10.29 -2.82 -13.57
C ILE A 20 10.44 -3.33 -12.13
N SER A 21 11.62 -3.14 -11.52
CA SER A 21 11.91 -3.66 -10.18
C SER A 21 11.28 -2.85 -9.05
N GLU A 22 10.87 -1.61 -9.33
CA GLU A 22 10.34 -0.64 -8.35
C GLU A 22 11.25 -0.44 -7.11
N TRP A 23 12.56 -0.75 -7.23
CA TRP A 23 13.54 -0.54 -6.14
C TRP A 23 13.70 0.94 -5.80
N ILE A 24 13.49 1.79 -6.80
CA ILE A 24 13.56 3.24 -6.69
C ILE A 24 12.24 3.80 -7.24
N PRO A 25 11.67 4.84 -6.62
CA PRO A 25 10.49 5.52 -7.16
C PRO A 25 10.69 5.91 -8.63
N MET A 26 9.63 5.77 -9.45
CA MET A 26 9.72 5.99 -10.90
C MET A 26 10.16 7.40 -11.27
N GLU A 27 9.76 8.40 -10.50
CA GLU A 27 10.16 9.79 -10.67
C GLU A 27 11.65 10.01 -10.41
N VAL A 28 12.22 9.30 -9.43
CA VAL A 28 13.67 9.36 -9.14
C VAL A 28 14.45 8.65 -10.25
N THR A 29 13.96 7.52 -10.75
CA THR A 29 14.55 6.82 -11.90
C THR A 29 14.62 7.73 -13.12
N ALA A 30 13.56 8.47 -13.42
CA ALA A 30 13.53 9.42 -14.53
C ALA A 30 14.54 10.58 -14.34
N LEU A 31 14.65 11.13 -13.13
CA LEU A 31 15.64 12.16 -12.81
C LEU A 31 17.08 11.64 -12.89
N LEU A 32 17.32 10.40 -12.47
CA LEU A 32 18.64 9.75 -12.62
C LEU A 32 18.99 9.53 -14.10
N ALA A 33 18.03 9.11 -14.92
CA ALA A 33 18.22 8.97 -16.36
C ALA A 33 18.52 10.32 -17.02
N LEU A 34 17.77 11.39 -16.67
CA LEU A 34 18.05 12.77 -17.10
C LEU A 34 19.49 13.18 -16.71
N GLY A 35 19.86 12.99 -15.43
CA GLY A 35 21.20 13.30 -14.94
C GLY A 35 22.27 12.52 -15.69
N ALA A 36 22.05 11.23 -15.94
CA ALA A 36 22.99 10.38 -16.66
C ALA A 36 23.24 10.87 -18.09
N VAL A 37 22.19 11.18 -18.88
CA VAL A 37 22.35 11.65 -20.27
C VAL A 37 22.98 13.05 -20.33
N ALA A 38 22.74 13.91 -19.34
CA ALA A 38 23.35 15.23 -19.25
C ALA A 38 24.84 15.15 -18.86
N LEU A 39 25.18 14.37 -17.83
CA LEU A 39 26.54 14.23 -17.33
C LEU A 39 27.47 13.49 -18.32
N THR A 40 26.92 12.58 -19.11
CA THR A 40 27.66 11.87 -20.16
C THR A 40 27.82 12.69 -21.43
N GLY A 41 27.16 13.87 -21.53
CA GLY A 41 27.24 14.75 -22.70
C GLY A 41 26.45 14.26 -23.90
N LEU A 42 25.57 13.24 -23.74
CA LEU A 42 24.68 12.75 -24.81
C LEU A 42 23.63 13.79 -25.22
N VAL A 43 23.27 14.66 -24.30
CA VAL A 43 22.47 15.87 -24.53
C VAL A 43 23.07 17.06 -23.79
N SER A 44 22.86 18.27 -24.28
CA SER A 44 23.31 19.47 -23.56
C SER A 44 22.51 19.66 -22.25
N PRO A 45 23.08 20.31 -21.23
CA PRO A 45 22.36 20.59 -19.98
C PRO A 45 21.04 21.37 -20.17
N VAL A 46 20.98 22.23 -21.17
CA VAL A 46 19.78 22.99 -21.53
C VAL A 46 18.71 22.06 -22.10
N GLU A 47 19.08 21.19 -23.03
CA GLU A 47 18.15 20.17 -23.58
C GLU A 47 17.69 19.18 -22.52
N ALA A 48 18.58 18.76 -21.60
CA ALA A 48 18.22 17.89 -20.50
C ALA A 48 17.13 18.49 -19.60
N LEU A 49 17.20 19.80 -19.32
CA LEU A 49 16.20 20.50 -18.50
C LEU A 49 14.97 20.96 -19.31
N ALA A 50 15.05 20.99 -20.64
CA ALA A 50 13.94 21.40 -21.49
C ALA A 50 12.69 20.53 -21.34
N GLY A 51 12.86 19.28 -20.84
CA GLY A 51 11.74 18.42 -20.49
C GLY A 51 10.73 19.06 -19.54
N PHE A 52 11.16 19.84 -18.56
CA PHE A 52 10.29 20.53 -17.60
C PHE A 52 9.51 21.70 -18.20
N SER A 53 9.99 22.32 -19.27
CA SER A 53 9.31 23.38 -20.01
C SER A 53 8.56 22.87 -21.25
N ASN A 54 8.55 21.53 -21.48
CA ASN A 54 7.88 20.94 -22.62
C ASN A 54 6.36 21.18 -22.55
N PRO A 55 5.71 21.61 -23.65
CA PRO A 55 4.27 21.84 -23.72
C PRO A 55 3.41 20.65 -23.29
N ALA A 56 3.89 19.41 -23.49
CA ALA A 56 3.17 18.21 -23.00
C ALA A 56 3.12 18.18 -21.48
N VAL A 57 4.25 18.40 -20.80
CA VAL A 57 4.35 18.39 -19.34
C VAL A 57 3.47 19.48 -18.74
N ILE A 58 3.52 20.68 -19.33
CA ILE A 58 2.67 21.82 -18.94
C ILE A 58 1.19 21.47 -19.09
N THR A 59 0.80 20.87 -20.22
CA THR A 59 -0.58 20.44 -20.45
C THR A 59 -1.03 19.43 -19.40
N VAL A 60 -0.20 18.43 -19.09
CA VAL A 60 -0.54 17.35 -18.17
C VAL A 60 -0.86 17.90 -16.77
N TRP A 61 0.02 18.72 -16.17
CA TRP A 61 -0.27 19.25 -14.84
C TRP A 61 -1.43 20.25 -14.83
N ALA A 62 -1.62 21.05 -15.88
CA ALA A 62 -2.72 21.99 -15.96
C ALA A 62 -4.07 21.27 -16.10
N VAL A 63 -4.13 20.18 -16.90
CA VAL A 63 -5.33 19.34 -17.03
C VAL A 63 -5.66 18.61 -15.72
N PHE A 64 -4.66 18.22 -14.92
CA PHE A 64 -4.92 17.65 -13.59
C PHE A 64 -5.63 18.67 -12.67
N ILE A 65 -5.24 19.94 -12.69
CA ILE A 65 -5.93 20.99 -11.93
C ILE A 65 -7.35 21.21 -12.44
N LEU A 66 -7.55 21.28 -13.76
CA LEU A 66 -8.88 21.42 -14.37
C LEU A 66 -9.80 20.26 -13.98
N SER A 67 -9.30 19.03 -14.09
CA SER A 67 -10.01 17.81 -13.67
C SER A 67 -10.35 17.83 -12.18
N GLY A 68 -9.40 18.28 -11.34
CA GLY A 68 -9.60 18.49 -9.91
C GLY A 68 -10.72 19.47 -9.60
N GLY A 69 -10.81 20.59 -10.37
CA GLY A 69 -11.89 21.56 -10.28
C GLY A 69 -13.27 20.96 -10.55
N LEU A 70 -13.40 20.18 -11.61
CA LEU A 70 -14.64 19.46 -11.92
C LEU A 70 -15.00 18.45 -10.83
N THR A 71 -14.00 17.76 -10.28
CA THR A 71 -14.17 16.79 -9.18
C THR A 71 -14.68 17.48 -7.93
N ARG A 72 -14.02 18.57 -7.51
CA ARG A 72 -14.32 19.30 -6.26
C ARG A 72 -15.67 20.00 -6.29
N THR A 73 -16.09 20.45 -7.47
CA THR A 73 -17.39 21.11 -7.66
C THR A 73 -18.57 20.14 -7.87
N GLY A 74 -18.31 18.82 -7.83
CA GLY A 74 -19.34 17.80 -7.81
C GLY A 74 -20.00 17.48 -9.14
N VAL A 75 -19.44 17.91 -10.24
CA VAL A 75 -19.93 17.53 -11.58
C VAL A 75 -20.10 16.03 -11.70
N ALA A 76 -19.11 15.28 -11.23
CA ALA A 76 -19.12 13.82 -11.25
C ALA A 76 -20.22 13.20 -10.37
N ASN A 77 -20.54 13.80 -9.22
CA ASN A 77 -21.62 13.32 -8.34
C ASN A 77 -22.99 13.49 -8.97
N VAL A 78 -23.19 14.57 -9.73
CA VAL A 78 -24.45 14.80 -10.47
C VAL A 78 -24.59 13.78 -11.59
N ILE A 79 -23.51 13.54 -12.35
CA ILE A 79 -23.48 12.52 -13.41
C ILE A 79 -23.71 11.12 -12.81
N GLY A 80 -23.05 10.79 -11.68
CA GLY A 80 -23.21 9.52 -10.99
C GLY A 80 -24.66 9.25 -10.56
N ARG A 81 -25.34 10.24 -10.00
CA ARG A 81 -26.78 10.13 -9.65
C ARG A 81 -27.70 9.96 -10.87
N PHE A 82 -27.34 10.57 -11.99
CA PHE A 82 -28.06 10.35 -13.24
C PHE A 82 -27.92 8.91 -13.73
N VAL A 83 -26.71 8.36 -13.63
CA VAL A 83 -26.39 6.95 -13.96
C VAL A 83 -27.19 5.97 -13.10
N LEU A 84 -27.31 6.23 -11.78
CA LEU A 84 -28.11 5.42 -10.86
C LEU A 84 -29.56 5.31 -11.36
N ARG A 85 -30.13 6.41 -11.82
CA ARG A 85 -31.52 6.43 -12.33
C ARG A 85 -31.71 5.65 -13.64
N LEU A 86 -30.64 5.60 -14.47
CA LEU A 86 -30.66 4.90 -15.75
C LEU A 86 -30.33 3.41 -15.61
N ALA A 87 -29.60 3.00 -14.56
CA ALA A 87 -29.00 1.68 -14.47
C ALA A 87 -30.01 0.52 -14.48
N GLY A 88 -31.24 0.70 -14.01
CA GLY A 88 -32.28 -0.34 -13.97
C GLY A 88 -31.83 -1.62 -13.25
N ASP A 89 -32.59 -2.71 -13.37
CA ASP A 89 -32.30 -3.98 -12.66
C ASP A 89 -31.43 -4.96 -13.49
N SER A 90 -31.19 -4.67 -14.77
CA SER A 90 -30.42 -5.56 -15.64
C SER A 90 -28.92 -5.35 -15.47
N GLN A 91 -28.20 -6.39 -15.02
CA GLN A 91 -26.73 -6.36 -14.83
C GLN A 91 -26.00 -6.00 -16.14
N THR A 92 -26.45 -6.50 -17.27
CA THR A 92 -25.86 -6.20 -18.57
C THR A 92 -25.99 -4.72 -18.90
N PHE A 93 -27.16 -4.14 -18.66
CA PHE A 93 -27.42 -2.72 -18.92
C PHE A 93 -26.62 -1.83 -17.95
N MET A 94 -26.48 -2.24 -16.66
CA MET A 94 -25.63 -1.55 -15.71
C MET A 94 -24.19 -1.44 -16.15
N VAL A 95 -23.60 -2.55 -16.66
CA VAL A 95 -22.22 -2.55 -17.19
C VAL A 95 -22.09 -1.56 -18.34
N ILE A 96 -23.01 -1.55 -19.28
CA ILE A 96 -23.01 -0.62 -20.44
C ILE A 96 -23.08 0.83 -19.94
N VAL A 97 -24.02 1.15 -19.06
CA VAL A 97 -24.23 2.51 -18.56
C VAL A 97 -23.02 2.99 -17.74
N ILE A 98 -22.46 2.14 -16.87
CA ILE A 98 -21.26 2.46 -16.10
C ILE A 98 -20.07 2.74 -17.03
N MET A 99 -19.82 1.88 -18.02
CA MET A 99 -18.70 2.03 -18.93
C MET A 99 -18.85 3.27 -19.84
N ILE A 100 -20.03 3.54 -20.37
CA ILE A 100 -20.28 4.74 -21.18
C ILE A 100 -20.08 5.99 -20.33
N THR A 101 -20.62 6.01 -19.12
CA THR A 101 -20.52 7.20 -18.26
C THR A 101 -19.08 7.44 -17.84
N ALA A 102 -18.39 6.40 -17.37
CA ALA A 102 -16.96 6.50 -17.04
C ALA A 102 -16.15 6.93 -18.26
N GLY A 103 -16.47 6.41 -19.44
CA GLY A 103 -15.81 6.78 -20.70
C GLY A 103 -16.01 8.24 -21.08
N VAL A 104 -17.25 8.73 -21.05
CA VAL A 104 -17.57 10.15 -21.38
C VAL A 104 -16.89 11.09 -20.38
N MET A 105 -16.92 10.77 -19.10
CA MET A 105 -16.22 11.58 -18.09
C MET A 105 -14.72 11.56 -18.33
N SER A 106 -14.15 10.42 -18.64
CA SER A 106 -12.71 10.24 -18.80
C SER A 106 -12.15 10.84 -20.10
N ALA A 107 -13.02 11.18 -21.05
CA ALA A 107 -12.64 11.93 -22.24
C ALA A 107 -12.10 13.35 -21.90
N ILE A 108 -12.51 13.92 -20.77
CA ILE A 108 -12.15 15.29 -20.34
C ILE A 108 -11.55 15.34 -18.93
N MET A 109 -11.51 14.23 -18.23
CA MET A 109 -10.99 14.10 -16.86
C MET A 109 -9.97 12.98 -16.79
N ASN A 110 -9.10 13.02 -15.77
CA ASN A 110 -8.15 11.94 -15.51
C ASN A 110 -8.87 10.62 -15.21
N ASN A 111 -8.42 9.52 -15.82
CA ASN A 111 -8.99 8.16 -15.66
C ASN A 111 -9.08 7.72 -14.20
N VAL A 112 -8.03 8.00 -13.40
CA VAL A 112 -7.98 7.63 -11.98
C VAL A 112 -9.00 8.43 -11.17
N ALA A 113 -9.13 9.72 -11.47
CA ALA A 113 -10.11 10.58 -10.82
C ALA A 113 -11.55 10.12 -11.11
N VAL A 114 -11.85 9.75 -12.36
CA VAL A 114 -13.15 9.21 -12.75
C VAL A 114 -13.44 7.89 -12.03
N ALA A 115 -12.49 6.96 -12.04
CA ALA A 115 -12.63 5.68 -11.34
C ALA A 115 -12.87 5.89 -9.83
N ALA A 116 -12.10 6.76 -9.18
CA ALA A 116 -12.22 7.06 -7.76
C ALA A 116 -13.57 7.70 -7.38
N LEU A 117 -14.07 8.61 -8.22
CA LEU A 117 -15.36 9.28 -8.02
C LEU A 117 -16.56 8.37 -8.26
N MET A 118 -16.49 7.55 -9.31
CA MET A 118 -17.59 6.63 -9.66
C MET A 118 -17.60 5.37 -8.78
N LEU A 119 -16.49 5.03 -8.12
CA LEU A 119 -16.38 3.83 -7.32
C LEU A 119 -17.43 3.77 -6.19
N PRO A 120 -17.62 4.80 -5.34
CA PRO A 120 -18.68 4.79 -4.32
C PRO A 120 -20.07 4.65 -4.95
N VAL A 121 -20.32 5.31 -6.08
CA VAL A 121 -21.58 5.25 -6.81
C VAL A 121 -21.87 3.83 -7.31
N VAL A 122 -20.87 3.18 -7.92
CA VAL A 122 -21.00 1.80 -8.42
C VAL A 122 -21.15 0.81 -7.27
N MET A 123 -20.48 1.04 -6.15
CA MET A 123 -20.66 0.24 -4.92
C MET A 123 -22.09 0.36 -4.38
N ASP A 124 -22.67 1.56 -4.42
CA ASP A 124 -24.05 1.80 -4.01
C ASP A 124 -25.05 1.11 -4.95
N ILE A 125 -24.83 1.20 -6.28
CA ILE A 125 -25.59 0.42 -7.28
C ILE A 125 -25.54 -1.08 -6.96
N ALA A 126 -24.32 -1.61 -6.71
CA ALA A 126 -24.12 -3.02 -6.39
C ALA A 126 -24.92 -3.46 -5.15
N ARG A 127 -24.95 -2.61 -4.10
CA ARG A 127 -25.69 -2.86 -2.87
C ARG A 127 -27.22 -2.85 -3.08
N HIS A 128 -27.74 -1.83 -3.78
CA HIS A 128 -29.18 -1.69 -4.02
C HIS A 128 -29.73 -2.78 -4.95
N THR A 129 -28.97 -3.18 -5.97
CA THR A 129 -29.40 -4.21 -6.94
C THR A 129 -29.06 -5.62 -6.50
N GLY A 130 -28.30 -5.79 -5.40
CA GLY A 130 -27.81 -7.11 -4.95
C GLY A 130 -26.78 -7.74 -5.90
N SER A 131 -26.24 -6.98 -6.86
CA SER A 131 -25.22 -7.45 -7.81
C SER A 131 -23.85 -7.52 -7.14
N PRO A 132 -23.03 -8.56 -7.42
CA PRO A 132 -21.66 -8.60 -6.89
C PRO A 132 -20.84 -7.39 -7.36
N PRO A 133 -20.16 -6.63 -6.47
CA PRO A 133 -19.30 -5.51 -6.85
C PRO A 133 -18.24 -5.88 -7.89
N SER A 134 -17.72 -7.12 -7.82
CA SER A 134 -16.73 -7.64 -8.76
C SER A 134 -17.21 -7.70 -10.22
N ARG A 135 -18.50 -7.61 -10.48
CA ARG A 135 -19.04 -7.57 -11.86
C ARG A 135 -19.18 -6.16 -12.42
N LEU A 136 -19.07 -5.14 -11.56
CA LEU A 136 -19.30 -3.74 -11.94
C LEU A 136 -18.03 -2.89 -11.87
N LEU A 137 -17.11 -3.20 -10.96
CA LEU A 137 -15.95 -2.36 -10.68
C LEU A 137 -14.83 -2.47 -11.74
N MET A 138 -14.54 -3.66 -12.27
CA MET A 138 -13.58 -3.80 -13.37
C MET A 138 -14.10 -3.13 -14.67
N PRO A 139 -15.39 -3.29 -15.05
CA PRO A 139 -16.01 -2.46 -16.10
C PRO A 139 -15.87 -0.96 -15.88
N LEU A 140 -16.02 -0.46 -14.65
CA LEU A 140 -15.79 0.94 -14.32
C LEU A 140 -14.36 1.38 -14.65
N ALA A 141 -13.35 0.64 -14.16
CA ALA A 141 -11.95 0.95 -14.44
C ALA A 141 -11.64 0.90 -15.93
N TYR A 142 -12.10 -0.14 -16.63
CA TYR A 142 -11.86 -0.27 -18.07
C TYR A 142 -12.63 0.78 -18.86
N GLY A 143 -13.86 1.13 -18.48
CA GLY A 143 -14.61 2.21 -19.09
C GLY A 143 -13.88 3.55 -19.00
N SER A 144 -13.28 3.85 -17.84
CA SER A 144 -12.49 5.08 -17.68
C SER A 144 -11.23 5.07 -18.56
N LEU A 145 -10.51 3.94 -18.65
CA LEU A 145 -9.34 3.81 -19.52
C LEU A 145 -9.69 3.96 -21.00
N LEU A 146 -10.77 3.30 -21.45
CA LEU A 146 -11.24 3.36 -22.83
C LEU A 146 -11.70 4.78 -23.22
N GLY A 147 -12.35 5.49 -22.29
CA GLY A 147 -12.79 6.86 -22.53
C GLY A 147 -11.64 7.84 -22.70
N GLY A 148 -10.55 7.64 -21.96
CA GLY A 148 -9.33 8.44 -22.09
C GLY A 148 -8.70 8.38 -23.49
N LEU A 149 -8.98 7.34 -24.28
CA LEU A 149 -8.51 7.21 -25.66
C LEU A 149 -9.23 8.12 -26.66
N THR A 150 -10.37 8.72 -26.28
CA THR A 150 -11.25 9.40 -27.24
C THR A 150 -10.90 10.86 -27.52
N THR A 151 -10.03 11.49 -26.73
CA THR A 151 -9.63 12.89 -26.91
C THR A 151 -8.14 13.08 -26.70
N GLN A 152 -7.63 14.21 -27.14
CA GLN A 152 -6.22 14.59 -26.98
C GLN A 152 -5.79 14.66 -25.51
N ILE A 153 -6.67 15.12 -24.61
CA ILE A 153 -6.36 15.33 -23.18
C ILE A 153 -6.77 14.19 -22.26
N GLY A 154 -7.46 13.18 -22.77
CA GLY A 154 -7.96 12.07 -21.96
C GLY A 154 -6.87 11.24 -21.32
N THR A 155 -5.70 11.12 -21.97
CA THR A 155 -4.51 10.43 -21.42
C THR A 155 -3.21 11.15 -21.77
N PRO A 156 -2.16 11.09 -20.93
CA PRO A 156 -0.85 11.65 -21.24
C PRO A 156 -0.24 11.13 -22.58
N PRO A 157 -0.32 9.85 -22.94
CA PRO A 157 0.14 9.36 -24.24
C PRO A 157 -0.34 10.16 -25.44
N ASN A 158 -1.61 10.55 -25.48
CA ASN A 158 -2.18 11.31 -26.61
C ASN A 158 -1.54 12.70 -26.73
N ILE A 159 -1.29 13.37 -25.59
CA ILE A 159 -0.60 14.66 -25.54
C ILE A 159 0.84 14.51 -26.03
N LEU A 160 1.54 13.46 -25.58
CA LEU A 160 2.94 13.20 -25.92
C LEU A 160 3.16 12.93 -27.39
N VAL A 161 2.34 12.08 -28.04
CA VAL A 161 2.47 11.83 -29.49
C VAL A 161 2.11 13.06 -30.32
N THR A 162 1.15 13.89 -29.86
CA THR A 162 0.82 15.16 -30.49
C THR A 162 2.01 16.12 -30.49
N ASN A 163 2.73 16.19 -29.37
CA ASN A 163 3.93 17.01 -29.26
C ASN A 163 5.11 16.42 -30.05
N ALA A 164 5.28 15.09 -30.04
CA ALA A 164 6.34 14.44 -30.83
C ALA A 164 6.22 14.75 -32.33
N LEU A 165 5.00 14.78 -32.89
CA LEU A 165 4.77 15.24 -34.27
C LEU A 165 5.14 16.70 -34.46
N ARG A 166 4.76 17.58 -33.53
CA ARG A 166 5.09 19.01 -33.59
C ARG A 166 6.60 19.22 -33.54
N ASP A 167 7.30 18.56 -32.63
CA ASP A 167 8.75 18.66 -32.46
C ASP A 167 9.50 18.14 -33.71
N ALA A 168 8.90 17.15 -34.40
CA ALA A 168 9.40 16.68 -35.69
C ALA A 168 9.02 17.59 -36.90
N GLY A 169 8.34 18.71 -36.67
CA GLY A 169 7.89 19.61 -37.73
C GLY A 169 6.74 19.07 -38.59
N LEU A 170 6.04 18.05 -38.12
CA LEU A 170 4.92 17.39 -38.79
C LEU A 170 3.57 17.94 -38.31
N PRO A 171 2.50 17.81 -39.13
CA PRO A 171 1.14 18.17 -38.71
C PRO A 171 0.77 17.43 -37.43
N SER A 172 0.49 18.17 -36.37
CA SER A 172 0.08 17.59 -35.09
C SER A 172 -1.41 17.29 -35.08
N TYR A 173 -1.82 16.37 -34.18
CA TYR A 173 -3.23 16.04 -34.03
C TYR A 173 -4.05 17.20 -33.45
N SER A 174 -5.27 17.34 -33.94
CA SER A 174 -6.33 18.16 -33.38
C SER A 174 -6.99 17.49 -32.19
N PHE A 175 -7.79 18.23 -31.45
CA PHE A 175 -8.41 17.74 -30.22
C PHE A 175 -9.23 16.45 -30.39
N PHE A 176 -10.01 16.35 -31.50
CA PHE A 176 -10.90 15.21 -31.81
C PHE A 176 -10.33 14.18 -32.78
N ASP A 177 -9.08 14.28 -33.20
CA ASP A 177 -8.45 13.31 -34.10
C ASP A 177 -8.36 11.89 -33.52
N PHE A 178 -8.33 11.80 -32.20
CA PHE A 178 -8.38 10.56 -31.46
C PHE A 178 -9.79 9.96 -31.36
N THR A 179 -10.85 10.76 -31.55
CA THR A 179 -12.24 10.37 -31.30
C THR A 179 -12.73 9.24 -32.22
N PRO A 180 -12.48 9.25 -33.55
CA PRO A 180 -13.02 8.19 -34.43
C PRO A 180 -12.55 6.79 -34.01
N ILE A 181 -11.25 6.61 -33.86
CA ILE A 181 -10.68 5.31 -33.44
C ILE A 181 -10.95 5.02 -31.98
N GLY A 182 -10.87 6.03 -31.11
CA GLY A 182 -11.15 5.90 -29.68
C GLY A 182 -12.58 5.44 -29.39
N LEU A 183 -13.56 5.94 -30.14
CA LEU A 183 -14.95 5.49 -30.03
C LEU A 183 -15.12 4.03 -30.48
N VAL A 184 -14.48 3.62 -31.58
CA VAL A 184 -14.52 2.22 -32.03
C VAL A 184 -13.91 1.30 -30.98
N ILE A 185 -12.78 1.68 -30.41
CA ILE A 185 -12.11 0.93 -29.34
C ILE A 185 -13.02 0.88 -28.09
N MET A 186 -13.62 2.01 -27.70
CA MET A 186 -14.52 2.07 -26.55
C MET A 186 -15.76 1.19 -26.75
N LEU A 187 -16.42 1.27 -27.91
CA LEU A 187 -17.58 0.43 -28.24
C LEU A 187 -17.21 -1.06 -28.29
N GLY A 188 -16.08 -1.39 -28.89
CA GLY A 188 -15.53 -2.75 -28.90
C GLY A 188 -15.26 -3.27 -27.50
N GLY A 189 -14.67 -2.44 -26.63
CA GLY A 189 -14.41 -2.76 -25.24
C GLY A 189 -15.69 -2.97 -24.43
N ILE A 190 -16.69 -2.09 -24.61
CA ILE A 190 -18.01 -2.25 -23.99
C ILE A 190 -18.67 -3.56 -24.46
N ALA A 191 -18.61 -3.87 -25.75
CA ALA A 191 -19.15 -5.12 -26.30
C ALA A 191 -18.46 -6.34 -25.66
N VAL A 192 -17.12 -6.36 -25.61
CA VAL A 192 -16.36 -7.45 -24.98
C VAL A 192 -16.76 -7.61 -23.52
N MET A 193 -16.81 -6.53 -22.73
CA MET A 193 -17.14 -6.59 -21.32
C MET A 193 -18.59 -7.02 -21.10
N THR A 194 -19.51 -6.61 -21.96
CA THR A 194 -20.94 -6.92 -21.86
C THR A 194 -21.25 -8.37 -22.23
N PHE A 195 -20.68 -8.88 -23.33
CA PHE A 195 -21.03 -10.20 -23.86
C PHE A 195 -20.12 -11.31 -23.30
N ILE A 196 -18.83 -11.07 -23.18
CA ILE A 196 -17.84 -12.08 -22.78
C ILE A 196 -17.38 -11.85 -21.34
N GLY A 197 -17.11 -10.59 -20.97
CA GLY A 197 -16.59 -10.23 -19.65
C GLY A 197 -17.48 -10.72 -18.50
N ARG A 198 -18.80 -10.70 -18.67
CA ARG A 198 -19.75 -11.21 -17.68
C ARG A 198 -19.53 -12.67 -17.26
N TYR A 199 -18.94 -13.49 -18.14
CA TYR A 199 -18.63 -14.90 -17.87
C TYR A 199 -17.24 -15.09 -17.25
N LEU A 200 -16.31 -14.15 -17.54
CA LEU A 200 -14.93 -14.18 -17.07
C LEU A 200 -14.76 -13.47 -15.74
N LEU A 201 -15.61 -12.49 -15.42
CA LEU A 201 -15.55 -11.76 -14.16
C LEU A 201 -15.95 -12.65 -12.97
N PRO A 202 -15.20 -12.61 -11.87
CA PRO A 202 -15.54 -13.37 -10.67
C PRO A 202 -16.85 -12.87 -10.06
N GLN A 203 -17.55 -13.74 -9.32
CA GLN A 203 -18.74 -13.40 -8.55
C GLN A 203 -18.36 -13.25 -7.08
N ARG A 204 -17.67 -12.18 -6.72
CA ARG A 204 -17.24 -11.91 -5.35
C ARG A 204 -17.95 -10.67 -4.83
N ASP A 205 -18.45 -10.79 -3.63
CA ASP A 205 -19.02 -9.68 -2.86
C ASP A 205 -18.27 -9.64 -1.53
N VAL A 206 -17.26 -8.78 -1.46
CA VAL A 206 -16.38 -8.61 -0.30
C VAL A 206 -17.21 -8.32 0.96
N ALA A 207 -18.26 -7.51 0.83
CA ALA A 207 -19.15 -7.18 1.95
C ALA A 207 -20.02 -8.38 2.37
N LYS A 208 -20.53 -9.18 1.41
CA LYS A 208 -21.30 -10.39 1.69
C LYS A 208 -20.44 -11.57 2.12
N GLU A 209 -19.22 -11.71 1.60
CA GLU A 209 -18.25 -12.68 2.10
C GLU A 209 -17.83 -12.34 3.54
N SER A 210 -17.64 -11.06 3.83
CA SER A 210 -17.48 -10.58 5.21
C SER A 210 -18.73 -10.78 6.07
N SER A 211 -19.92 -10.74 5.46
CA SER A 211 -21.23 -10.93 6.15
C SER A 211 -21.67 -12.38 6.17
N ARG A 212 -21.33 -13.21 5.18
CA ARG A 212 -21.55 -14.68 5.18
C ARG A 212 -20.61 -15.40 6.11
N ALA A 213 -19.42 -14.86 6.32
CA ALA A 213 -18.65 -15.21 7.51
C ALA A 213 -19.40 -14.90 8.82
N LYS A 214 -20.53 -14.15 8.78
CA LYS A 214 -21.45 -13.92 9.91
C LYS A 214 -22.49 -15.04 10.10
N GLY A 215 -22.76 -15.87 9.08
CA GLY A 215 -23.70 -17.00 9.14
C GLY A 215 -23.03 -18.37 9.11
N VAL A 216 -21.73 -18.44 8.89
CA VAL A 216 -20.97 -19.69 9.04
C VAL A 216 -20.63 -19.85 10.52
N ASP A 217 -21.09 -20.94 11.05
CA ASP A 217 -20.84 -21.45 12.39
C ASP A 217 -19.37 -21.24 12.80
N TRP A 218 -19.12 -20.22 13.63
CA TRP A 218 -17.79 -19.88 14.16
C TRP A 218 -17.18 -21.00 15.00
N ALA A 219 -17.97 -22.08 15.20
CA ALA A 219 -17.61 -23.24 15.98
C ALA A 219 -17.05 -24.41 15.13
N SER A 220 -17.05 -24.33 13.78
CA SER A 220 -16.73 -25.48 12.93
C SER A 220 -15.53 -25.30 11.99
N GLN A 221 -14.71 -24.26 12.13
CA GLN A 221 -13.40 -24.21 11.50
C GLN A 221 -12.31 -24.02 12.54
N ASP A 222 -11.49 -25.04 12.69
CA ASP A 222 -10.21 -25.11 13.39
C ASP A 222 -9.18 -24.11 12.79
N ASP A 223 -9.52 -22.82 12.80
CA ASP A 223 -8.56 -21.76 12.55
C ASP A 223 -8.44 -20.98 13.86
N GLN A 224 -7.26 -21.02 14.45
CA GLN A 224 -6.83 -20.31 15.67
C GLN A 224 -6.92 -18.79 15.50
N GLY A 225 -8.14 -18.27 15.20
CA GLY A 225 -8.41 -16.87 14.88
C GLY A 225 -8.87 -16.07 16.10
N GLU A 226 -8.53 -14.78 16.08
CA GLU A 226 -9.06 -13.80 17.03
C GLU A 226 -10.59 -13.73 16.95
N GLN A 227 -11.25 -13.70 18.10
CA GLN A 227 -12.70 -13.68 18.24
C GLN A 227 -13.13 -12.40 18.95
N LEU A 228 -14.38 -11.96 18.66
CA LEU A 228 -15.04 -10.92 19.43
C LEU A 228 -15.79 -11.57 20.61
N PHE A 229 -15.50 -11.09 21.81
CA PHE A 229 -16.15 -11.55 23.02
C PHE A 229 -16.34 -10.41 24.02
N LYS A 230 -17.19 -10.64 25.02
CA LYS A 230 -17.43 -9.69 26.09
C LYS A 230 -16.72 -10.12 27.36
N VAL A 231 -16.09 -9.16 28.03
CA VAL A 231 -15.38 -9.34 29.29
C VAL A 231 -15.94 -8.37 30.31
N ARG A 232 -16.41 -8.88 31.45
CA ARG A 232 -16.88 -8.07 32.56
C ARG A 232 -15.75 -7.85 33.56
N ILE A 233 -15.62 -6.63 34.07
CA ILE A 233 -14.71 -6.29 35.16
C ILE A 233 -15.50 -6.47 36.46
N PRO A 234 -15.21 -7.50 37.28
CA PRO A 234 -15.87 -7.72 38.56
C PRO A 234 -15.67 -6.55 39.52
N ALA A 235 -16.66 -6.34 40.43
CA ALA A 235 -16.57 -5.29 41.45
C ALA A 235 -15.38 -5.43 42.44
N ALA A 236 -14.79 -6.63 42.53
CA ALA A 236 -13.59 -6.88 43.34
C ALA A 236 -12.28 -6.85 42.51
N SER A 237 -12.31 -6.38 41.25
CA SER A 237 -11.13 -6.38 40.39
C SER A 237 -10.13 -5.25 40.76
N ASN A 238 -8.86 -5.57 40.81
CA ASN A 238 -7.78 -4.61 40.97
C ASN A 238 -7.55 -3.72 39.72
N LEU A 239 -8.29 -3.97 38.63
CA LEU A 239 -8.29 -3.14 37.43
C LEU A 239 -9.14 -1.87 37.57
N ILE A 240 -9.98 -1.78 38.60
CA ILE A 240 -10.83 -0.61 38.83
C ILE A 240 -9.95 0.62 39.07
N ASN A 241 -10.30 1.74 38.43
CA ASN A 241 -9.57 3.00 38.37
C ASN A 241 -8.22 2.97 37.60
N LYS A 242 -7.75 1.83 37.14
CA LYS A 242 -6.61 1.79 36.19
C LYS A 242 -7.04 2.30 34.84
N THR A 243 -6.09 2.92 34.11
CA THR A 243 -6.33 3.26 32.71
C THR A 243 -6.30 2.01 31.84
N LEU A 244 -6.86 2.08 30.63
CA LEU A 244 -6.81 0.98 29.70
C LEU A 244 -5.35 0.60 29.33
N ALA A 245 -4.45 1.58 29.27
CA ALA A 245 -3.02 1.36 29.10
C ALA A 245 -2.39 0.62 30.28
N ASP A 246 -2.71 1.05 31.53
CA ASP A 246 -2.19 0.43 32.75
C ASP A 246 -2.75 -0.98 32.98
N SER A 247 -3.90 -1.31 32.39
CA SER A 247 -4.49 -2.66 32.47
C SER A 247 -3.66 -3.72 31.74
N ARG A 248 -2.83 -3.31 30.79
CA ARG A 248 -1.98 -4.16 29.95
C ARG A 248 -2.71 -5.28 29.16
N MET A 249 -4.04 -5.25 29.07
CA MET A 249 -4.80 -6.24 28.29
C MET A 249 -4.28 -6.39 26.86
N GLY A 250 -3.91 -5.28 26.22
CA GLY A 250 -3.35 -5.28 24.87
C GLY A 250 -1.95 -5.89 24.78
N SER A 251 -1.07 -5.62 25.74
CA SER A 251 0.32 -6.08 25.68
C SER A 251 0.51 -7.50 26.21
N VAL A 252 -0.31 -7.94 27.17
CA VAL A 252 -0.21 -9.25 27.82
C VAL A 252 -1.10 -10.28 27.14
N LEU A 253 -2.38 -9.93 26.94
CA LEU A 253 -3.37 -10.86 26.37
C LEU A 253 -3.49 -10.72 24.84
N GLY A 254 -2.89 -9.70 24.24
CA GLY A 254 -3.07 -9.40 22.82
C GLY A 254 -4.50 -8.92 22.53
N TRP A 255 -5.26 -8.48 23.54
CA TRP A 255 -6.65 -8.10 23.38
C TRP A 255 -6.79 -6.63 22.96
N ASN A 256 -7.56 -6.40 21.92
CA ASN A 256 -7.94 -5.08 21.46
C ASN A 256 -9.32 -4.73 22.03
N VAL A 257 -9.42 -3.77 22.96
CA VAL A 257 -10.69 -3.33 23.53
C VAL A 257 -11.34 -2.38 22.54
N ILE A 258 -12.44 -2.82 21.92
CA ILE A 258 -13.20 -2.09 20.90
C ILE A 258 -14.18 -1.13 21.54
N GLY A 259 -14.77 -1.52 22.69
CA GLY A 259 -15.73 -0.70 23.40
C GLY A 259 -15.83 -1.03 24.88
N ILE A 260 -16.23 -0.03 25.66
CA ILE A 260 -16.55 -0.16 27.09
C ILE A 260 -18.01 0.21 27.27
N THR A 261 -18.85 -0.75 27.63
CA THR A 261 -20.24 -0.50 27.96
C THR A 261 -20.39 -0.32 29.46
N ARG A 262 -20.90 0.82 29.86
CA ARG A 262 -21.11 1.24 31.25
C ARG A 262 -22.55 1.64 31.44
N HIS A 263 -23.31 0.86 32.20
CA HIS A 263 -24.77 1.02 32.34
C HIS A 263 -25.43 0.99 30.94
N GLU A 264 -26.03 2.08 30.47
CA GLU A 264 -26.67 2.20 29.14
C GLU A 264 -25.79 2.92 28.11
N SER A 265 -24.61 3.42 28.48
CA SER A 265 -23.70 4.13 27.60
C SER A 265 -22.55 3.25 27.15
N THR A 266 -22.16 3.35 25.87
CA THR A 266 -21.00 2.62 25.33
C THR A 266 -19.97 3.62 24.83
N ILE A 267 -18.77 3.56 25.43
CA ILE A 267 -17.58 4.27 24.95
C ILE A 267 -16.95 3.40 23.86
N LEU A 268 -16.93 3.87 22.64
CA LEU A 268 -16.34 3.17 21.52
C LEU A 268 -14.96 3.72 21.20
N ALA A 269 -14.07 2.81 20.76
CA ALA A 269 -12.66 3.12 20.55
C ALA A 269 -12.04 3.81 21.79
N PRO A 270 -12.19 3.23 23.02
CA PRO A 270 -11.70 3.86 24.23
C PRO A 270 -10.22 4.17 24.09
N GLY A 271 -9.82 5.35 24.54
CA GLY A 271 -8.42 5.78 24.51
C GLY A 271 -7.57 5.05 25.56
N PRO A 272 -6.24 5.10 25.46
CA PRO A 272 -5.34 4.47 26.42
C PRO A 272 -5.49 5.06 27.83
N SER A 273 -5.99 6.30 27.96
CA SER A 273 -6.20 7.02 29.22
C SER A 273 -7.57 6.76 29.87
N ASP A 274 -8.49 6.08 29.18
CA ASP A 274 -9.81 5.77 29.73
C ASP A 274 -9.71 4.82 30.93
N ARG A 275 -10.41 5.18 32.02
CA ARG A 275 -10.36 4.43 33.28
C ARG A 275 -11.44 3.37 33.32
N LEU A 276 -11.07 2.19 33.76
CA LEU A 276 -11.94 1.06 33.97
C LEU A 276 -12.71 1.22 35.29
N GLN A 277 -13.99 0.84 35.31
CA GLN A 277 -14.84 0.87 36.47
C GLN A 277 -15.40 -0.52 36.80
N ALA A 278 -15.93 -0.68 38.01
CA ALA A 278 -16.66 -1.90 38.38
C ALA A 278 -17.83 -2.14 37.43
N ASP A 279 -18.07 -3.38 37.09
CA ASP A 279 -19.14 -3.83 36.20
C ASP A 279 -19.07 -3.33 34.76
N ASP A 280 -17.97 -2.65 34.37
CA ASP A 280 -17.72 -2.35 32.96
C ASP A 280 -17.73 -3.63 32.14
N LEU A 281 -18.49 -3.60 31.02
CA LEU A 281 -18.54 -4.67 30.05
C LEU A 281 -17.70 -4.28 28.84
N LEU A 282 -16.53 -4.88 28.72
CA LEU A 282 -15.61 -4.64 27.61
C LEU A 282 -15.99 -5.50 26.42
N THR A 283 -16.12 -4.90 25.25
CA THR A 283 -16.16 -5.64 23.98
C THR A 283 -14.71 -5.73 23.47
N VAL A 284 -14.21 -6.95 23.34
CA VAL A 284 -12.81 -7.24 23.11
C VAL A 284 -12.67 -8.12 21.85
N GLU A 285 -11.66 -7.81 21.05
CA GLU A 285 -11.18 -8.63 19.95
C GLU A 285 -9.86 -9.29 20.37
N GLY A 286 -9.75 -10.61 20.24
CA GLY A 286 -8.57 -11.34 20.63
C GLY A 286 -8.83 -12.84 20.77
N ARG A 287 -7.86 -13.56 21.34
CA ARG A 287 -7.97 -15.00 21.61
C ARG A 287 -8.35 -15.23 23.05
N ILE A 288 -9.39 -16.01 23.28
CA ILE A 288 -9.85 -16.35 24.63
C ILE A 288 -8.80 -17.22 25.34
N GLU A 289 -8.13 -18.10 24.58
CA GLU A 289 -7.08 -19.00 25.06
C GLU A 289 -5.91 -18.22 25.73
N ASN A 290 -5.64 -17.00 25.32
CA ASN A 290 -4.60 -16.18 25.93
C ASN A 290 -4.87 -15.90 27.42
N LEU A 291 -6.13 -15.84 27.87
CA LEU A 291 -6.47 -15.73 29.28
C LEU A 291 -6.18 -17.02 30.04
N ASP A 292 -6.52 -18.17 29.45
CA ASP A 292 -6.26 -19.46 30.07
C ASP A 292 -4.74 -19.74 30.15
N GLU A 293 -3.99 -19.37 29.12
CA GLU A 293 -2.52 -19.43 29.13
C GLU A 293 -1.93 -18.54 30.25
N MET A 294 -2.45 -17.32 30.41
CA MET A 294 -2.02 -16.42 31.46
C MET A 294 -2.27 -16.99 32.86
N LYS A 295 -3.43 -17.62 33.10
CA LYS A 295 -3.73 -18.31 34.37
C LYS A 295 -2.72 -19.42 34.67
N ASN A 296 -2.20 -20.09 33.63
CA ASN A 296 -1.16 -21.10 33.77
C ASN A 296 0.18 -20.49 34.21
N TRP A 297 0.52 -19.26 33.81
CA TRP A 297 1.74 -18.59 34.25
C TRP A 297 1.67 -18.15 35.71
N GLN A 298 0.48 -17.80 36.22
CA GLN A 298 0.28 -17.39 37.62
C GLN A 298 0.53 -18.53 38.61
N GLN A 299 0.47 -19.77 38.16
CA GLN A 299 0.83 -20.94 38.99
C GLN A 299 2.33 -21.07 39.21
N LEU A 300 3.17 -20.29 38.49
CA LEU A 300 4.60 -20.26 38.73
C LEU A 300 4.91 -19.62 40.09
N ILE A 301 5.64 -20.35 40.91
CA ILE A 301 6.03 -19.88 42.26
C ILE A 301 7.26 -18.97 42.11
N VAL A 302 7.09 -17.70 42.43
CA VAL A 302 8.21 -16.74 42.47
C VAL A 302 8.94 -16.91 43.83
N GLU A 303 10.20 -17.31 43.80
CA GLU A 303 11.02 -17.46 44.98
C GLU A 303 11.48 -16.09 45.51
N ASP A 304 11.14 -15.75 46.76
CA ASP A 304 11.42 -14.45 47.38
C ASP A 304 12.85 -14.41 48.00
N LYS A 305 13.78 -15.20 47.47
CA LYS A 305 15.18 -15.19 47.88
C LYS A 305 15.98 -14.16 47.07
N LYS A 306 16.82 -13.38 47.78
CA LYS A 306 17.85 -12.56 47.13
C LYS A 306 18.69 -13.46 46.22
N ILE A 307 18.55 -13.25 44.93
CA ILE A 307 19.24 -14.03 43.91
C ILE A 307 20.73 -13.71 43.97
N ASP A 308 21.56 -14.69 44.19
CA ASP A 308 22.97 -14.57 43.85
C ASP A 308 23.04 -14.52 42.31
N ILE A 309 23.43 -13.37 41.76
CA ILE A 309 23.46 -13.09 40.30
C ILE A 309 24.31 -14.14 39.58
N THR A 310 25.15 -14.85 40.27
CA THR A 310 26.00 -15.92 39.71
C THR A 310 25.37 -17.31 39.83
N ALA A 311 24.30 -17.49 40.63
CA ALA A 311 23.71 -18.82 40.85
C ALA A 311 23.05 -19.43 39.57
N PRO A 312 22.49 -18.66 38.61
CA PRO A 312 22.00 -19.22 37.32
C PRO A 312 23.10 -19.41 36.29
N TYR A 313 24.28 -18.87 36.49
CA TYR A 313 25.39 -18.97 35.55
C TYR A 313 26.42 -19.94 36.17
N SER A 314 26.67 -21.05 35.48
CA SER A 314 27.76 -21.94 35.82
C SER A 314 29.11 -21.23 35.64
N ASP A 315 30.20 -21.81 36.14
CA ASP A 315 31.55 -21.26 35.90
C ASP A 315 31.90 -21.11 34.42
N GLU A 316 31.14 -21.77 33.53
CA GLU A 316 31.30 -21.73 32.10
C GLU A 316 30.63 -20.53 31.42
N ILE A 317 29.71 -19.79 32.10
CA ILE A 317 29.01 -18.63 31.55
C ILE A 317 29.51 -17.33 32.15
N LYS A 318 29.97 -16.47 31.27
CA LYS A 318 30.47 -15.15 31.60
C LYS A 318 29.59 -14.06 31.01
N ILE A 319 29.72 -12.87 31.56
CA ILE A 319 29.08 -11.66 31.00
C ILE A 319 30.20 -10.79 30.44
N GLY A 320 30.05 -10.45 29.17
CA GLY A 320 30.96 -9.59 28.44
C GLY A 320 30.27 -8.34 27.89
N GLU A 321 31.06 -7.34 27.61
CA GLU A 321 30.63 -6.12 26.92
C GLU A 321 31.41 -5.97 25.61
N VAL A 322 30.70 -5.63 24.54
CA VAL A 322 31.30 -5.26 23.26
C VAL A 322 30.76 -3.91 22.79
N ARG A 323 31.57 -3.18 22.04
CA ARG A 323 31.19 -1.91 21.42
C ARG A 323 31.08 -2.07 19.91
N LEU A 324 30.08 -1.40 19.30
CA LEU A 324 29.95 -1.34 17.84
C LEU A 324 30.71 -0.13 17.28
N PRO A 325 31.76 -0.35 16.48
CA PRO A 325 32.46 0.74 15.79
C PRO A 325 31.56 1.38 14.73
N PRO A 326 31.82 2.63 14.32
CA PRO A 326 31.05 3.31 13.26
C PRO A 326 31.02 2.56 11.91
N ALA A 327 32.01 1.74 11.64
CA ALA A 327 32.10 0.92 10.42
C ALA A 327 31.53 -0.50 10.57
N SER A 328 30.81 -0.79 11.68
CA SER A 328 30.27 -2.14 11.91
C SER A 328 29.20 -2.51 10.87
N PRO A 329 29.27 -3.73 10.29
CA PRO A 329 28.28 -4.22 9.31
C PRO A 329 26.88 -4.49 9.94
N TYR A 330 26.76 -4.35 11.26
CA TYR A 330 25.55 -4.58 12.04
C TYR A 330 24.76 -3.31 12.32
N ILE A 331 25.28 -2.13 11.99
CA ILE A 331 24.58 -0.84 12.15
C ILE A 331 23.34 -0.81 11.29
N GLY A 332 22.22 -0.31 11.88
CA GLY A 332 20.90 -0.25 11.25
C GLY A 332 20.15 -1.58 11.22
N LYS A 333 20.77 -2.70 11.60
CA LYS A 333 20.12 -4.00 11.67
C LYS A 333 19.62 -4.28 13.10
N THR A 334 18.55 -5.04 13.21
CA THR A 334 18.03 -5.51 14.50
C THR A 334 18.71 -6.84 14.89
N LEU A 335 18.68 -7.17 16.20
CA LEU A 335 19.24 -8.44 16.69
C LEU A 335 18.55 -9.66 16.06
N ASN A 336 17.26 -9.55 15.71
CA ASN A 336 16.51 -10.57 15.01
C ASN A 336 17.02 -10.79 13.58
N VAL A 337 17.22 -9.70 12.83
CA VAL A 337 17.71 -9.76 11.44
C VAL A 337 19.14 -10.31 11.38
N ILE A 338 19.95 -10.00 12.39
CA ILE A 338 21.32 -10.53 12.51
C ILE A 338 21.31 -12.02 12.89
N GLY A 339 20.24 -12.49 13.54
CA GLY A 339 20.23 -13.81 14.16
C GLY A 339 21.31 -13.92 15.26
N PHE A 340 21.47 -12.86 16.04
CA PHE A 340 22.62 -12.62 16.93
C PHE A 340 22.96 -13.83 17.81
N ARG A 341 21.95 -14.44 18.41
CA ARG A 341 22.11 -15.62 19.27
C ARG A 341 22.69 -16.83 18.50
N ASN A 342 22.12 -17.11 17.33
CA ASN A 342 22.54 -18.26 16.53
C ASN A 342 23.92 -18.07 15.90
N GLN A 343 24.24 -16.81 15.54
CA GLN A 343 25.51 -16.48 14.88
C GLN A 343 26.68 -16.40 15.86
N PHE A 344 26.45 -15.94 17.10
CA PHE A 344 27.51 -15.62 18.05
C PHE A 344 27.47 -16.48 19.32
N GLY A 345 26.45 -17.30 19.53
CA GLY A 345 26.31 -18.12 20.72
C GLY A 345 26.17 -17.30 22.00
N ALA A 346 25.69 -16.05 21.90
CA ALA A 346 25.55 -15.12 23.02
C ALA A 346 24.20 -14.41 23.01
N ASN A 347 23.66 -14.15 24.19
CA ASN A 347 22.44 -13.35 24.38
C ASN A 347 22.79 -11.91 24.72
N VAL A 348 22.12 -10.95 24.05
CA VAL A 348 22.23 -9.53 24.39
C VAL A 348 21.29 -9.22 25.57
N LEU A 349 21.85 -8.83 26.71
CA LEU A 349 21.12 -8.50 27.95
C LEU A 349 20.73 -7.02 28.00
N ALA A 350 21.57 -6.14 27.43
CA ALA A 350 21.31 -4.71 27.38
C ALA A 350 22.03 -4.04 26.23
N ILE A 351 21.47 -2.92 25.76
CA ILE A 351 22.13 -1.99 24.83
C ILE A 351 22.29 -0.66 25.56
N GLN A 352 23.54 -0.23 25.74
CA GLN A 352 23.86 1.07 26.30
C GLN A 352 24.15 2.05 25.17
N ARG A 353 23.39 3.14 25.13
CA ARG A 353 23.48 4.20 24.10
C ARG A 353 23.45 5.57 24.78
N ASN A 354 24.48 6.38 24.56
CA ASN A 354 24.55 7.76 25.10
C ASN A 354 24.25 7.87 26.60
N GLY A 355 24.77 6.94 27.41
CA GLY A 355 24.55 6.91 28.87
C GLY A 355 23.20 6.32 29.29
N SER A 356 22.28 6.03 28.37
CA SER A 356 21.02 5.34 28.65
C SER A 356 21.15 3.85 28.35
N THR A 357 20.62 2.99 29.25
CA THR A 357 20.66 1.54 29.10
C THR A 357 19.28 1.00 28.77
N LYS A 358 19.12 0.49 27.52
CA LYS A 358 17.92 -0.18 27.06
C LYS A 358 18.02 -1.68 27.30
N ARG A 359 16.96 -2.31 27.83
CA ARG A 359 16.95 -3.72 28.24
C ARG A 359 15.71 -4.50 27.79
N THR A 360 14.71 -3.80 27.24
CA THR A 360 13.45 -4.40 26.77
C THR A 360 13.29 -4.18 25.27
N HIS A 361 12.63 -5.10 24.59
CA HIS A 361 12.40 -5.06 23.13
C HIS A 361 13.71 -4.93 22.33
N LEU A 362 14.76 -5.59 22.82
CA LEU A 362 16.09 -5.52 22.21
C LEU A 362 16.11 -6.19 20.82
N SER A 363 15.26 -7.20 20.61
CA SER A 363 15.21 -7.99 19.38
C SER A 363 14.90 -7.16 18.16
N ASP A 364 14.09 -6.11 18.31
CA ASP A 364 13.60 -5.24 17.24
C ASP A 364 14.28 -3.86 17.25
N GLU A 365 15.23 -3.64 18.14
CA GLU A 365 15.98 -2.39 18.23
C GLU A 365 17.07 -2.34 17.17
N PRO A 366 17.07 -1.33 16.26
CA PRO A 366 18.16 -1.13 15.32
C PRO A 366 19.45 -0.72 16.05
N LEU A 367 20.53 -1.44 15.81
CA LEU A 367 21.84 -1.12 16.38
C LEU A 367 22.41 0.17 15.77
N GLN A 368 23.02 1.00 16.61
CA GLN A 368 23.62 2.28 16.20
C GLN A 368 25.14 2.29 16.43
N PRO A 369 25.85 3.21 15.77
CA PRO A 369 27.27 3.42 16.03
C PRO A 369 27.49 3.73 17.52
N GLN A 370 28.55 3.18 18.09
CA GLN A 370 28.96 3.37 19.49
C GLN A 370 28.08 2.65 20.54
N ASP A 371 27.04 1.90 20.13
CA ASP A 371 26.27 1.07 21.05
C ASP A 371 27.21 0.08 21.78
N ARG A 372 27.01 -0.04 23.11
CA ARG A 372 27.64 -1.07 23.91
C ARG A 372 26.62 -2.16 24.19
N LEU A 373 26.94 -3.39 23.81
CA LEU A 373 26.10 -4.55 24.03
C LEU A 373 26.60 -5.32 25.22
N LEU A 374 25.75 -5.50 26.22
CA LEU A 374 26.01 -6.42 27.34
C LEU A 374 25.56 -7.82 26.92
N LEU A 375 26.45 -8.78 26.96
CA LEU A 375 26.29 -10.12 26.45
C LEU A 375 26.44 -11.17 27.52
N ALA A 376 25.60 -12.21 27.50
CA ALA A 376 25.79 -13.42 28.32
C ALA A 376 26.02 -14.62 27.37
N GLY A 377 27.02 -15.44 27.66
CA GLY A 377 27.35 -16.60 26.85
C GLY A 377 28.49 -17.42 27.44
N HIS A 378 28.80 -18.55 26.80
CA HIS A 378 29.98 -19.33 27.14
C HIS A 378 31.26 -18.53 26.96
N GLU A 379 32.24 -18.70 27.83
CA GLU A 379 33.48 -17.94 27.81
C GLU A 379 34.19 -18.02 26.47
N GLU A 380 34.22 -19.20 25.86
CA GLU A 380 34.81 -19.42 24.51
C GLU A 380 34.11 -18.61 23.42
N HIS A 381 32.77 -18.60 23.41
CA HIS A 381 31.99 -17.85 22.40
C HIS A 381 32.14 -16.34 22.56
N LEU A 382 32.14 -15.87 23.80
CA LEU A 382 32.36 -14.45 24.09
C LEU A 382 33.79 -14.01 23.75
N ALA A 383 34.80 -14.85 24.05
CA ALA A 383 36.19 -14.56 23.71
C ALA A 383 36.39 -14.51 22.18
N ALA A 384 35.71 -15.37 21.41
CA ALA A 384 35.73 -15.36 19.96
C ALA A 384 35.19 -14.09 19.31
N LEU A 385 34.34 -13.32 20.01
CA LEU A 385 33.87 -12.02 19.51
C LEU A 385 34.97 -10.97 19.39
N LYS A 386 36.07 -11.14 20.15
CA LYS A 386 37.24 -10.25 20.09
C LYS A 386 37.92 -10.26 18.73
N GLU A 387 37.85 -11.39 18.02
CA GLU A 387 38.50 -11.59 16.72
C GLU A 387 37.56 -11.32 15.53
N LYS A 388 36.24 -11.13 15.79
CA LYS A 388 35.26 -10.91 14.72
C LYS A 388 35.19 -9.46 14.28
N THR A 389 35.29 -9.23 12.99
CA THR A 389 35.07 -7.91 12.37
C THR A 389 33.66 -7.40 12.68
N GLY A 390 33.57 -6.19 13.20
CA GLY A 390 32.28 -5.52 13.51
C GLY A 390 32.05 -5.27 14.99
N PHE A 391 32.94 -5.75 15.88
CA PHE A 391 32.94 -5.46 17.30
C PHE A 391 34.31 -4.92 17.73
N GLU A 392 34.29 -4.01 18.72
CA GLU A 392 35.48 -3.43 19.31
C GLU A 392 35.39 -3.49 20.84
N GLN A 393 36.54 -3.38 21.50
CA GLN A 393 36.66 -3.21 22.96
C GLN A 393 35.91 -4.30 23.75
N PHE A 394 36.06 -5.57 23.37
CA PHE A 394 35.52 -6.66 24.18
C PHE A 394 36.22 -6.71 25.55
N ARG A 395 35.40 -6.79 26.61
CA ARG A 395 35.87 -7.03 27.98
C ARG A 395 34.87 -7.87 28.77
N PHE A 396 35.37 -8.65 29.72
CA PHE A 396 34.48 -9.25 30.71
C PHE A 396 34.08 -8.18 31.73
N VAL A 397 32.79 -8.17 32.11
CA VAL A 397 32.24 -7.16 33.04
C VAL A 397 32.32 -7.68 34.49
N PRO A 398 32.99 -6.94 35.40
CA PRO A 398 33.05 -7.31 36.80
C PRO A 398 31.68 -7.31 37.45
N ARG A 399 31.48 -8.20 38.46
CA ARG A 399 30.21 -8.35 39.22
C ARG A 399 29.68 -7.04 39.79
N GLN A 400 30.53 -6.19 40.29
CA GLN A 400 30.16 -4.91 40.89
C GLN A 400 29.56 -3.97 39.84
N GLU A 401 30.12 -3.95 38.66
CA GLU A 401 29.63 -3.10 37.54
C GLU A 401 28.26 -3.57 37.00
N LEU A 402 27.97 -4.87 37.07
CA LEU A 402 26.64 -5.43 36.71
C LEU A 402 25.55 -4.92 37.68
N ILE A 403 25.91 -4.68 38.93
CA ILE A 403 25.00 -4.14 39.94
C ILE A 403 24.85 -2.64 39.80
N ASP A 404 25.96 -1.90 39.75
CA ASP A 404 25.98 -0.44 39.88
C ASP A 404 25.65 0.29 38.57
N VAL A 405 26.07 -0.25 37.43
CA VAL A 405 25.88 0.38 36.12
C VAL A 405 24.71 -0.24 35.37
N TYR A 406 24.59 -1.56 35.42
CA TYR A 406 23.57 -2.28 34.64
C TYR A 406 22.33 -2.63 35.45
N HIS A 407 22.28 -2.42 36.78
CA HIS A 407 21.15 -2.71 37.67
C HIS A 407 20.46 -4.07 37.39
N LEU A 408 21.24 -5.09 37.07
CA LEU A 408 20.75 -6.38 36.61
C LEU A 408 20.03 -7.14 37.75
N HIS A 409 20.40 -6.90 39.00
CA HIS A 409 19.81 -7.56 40.17
C HIS A 409 18.32 -7.23 40.40
N GLU A 410 17.85 -6.09 39.89
CA GLU A 410 16.44 -5.68 40.00
C GLU A 410 15.53 -6.38 38.99
N ARG A 411 16.10 -7.09 38.04
CA ARG A 411 15.39 -7.68 36.91
C ARG A 411 15.55 -9.19 36.76
N LEU A 412 16.29 -9.83 37.64
CA LEU A 412 16.42 -11.28 37.66
C LEU A 412 15.50 -11.87 38.72
N MET A 413 14.69 -12.84 38.31
CA MET A 413 13.82 -13.60 39.19
C MET A 413 13.99 -15.10 38.95
N VAL A 414 13.79 -15.91 39.95
CA VAL A 414 13.69 -17.35 39.85
C VAL A 414 12.22 -17.74 39.95
N MET A 415 11.75 -18.53 39.01
CA MET A 415 10.40 -19.07 38.99
C MET A 415 10.47 -20.59 39.00
N GLN A 416 9.71 -21.24 39.85
CA GLN A 416 9.59 -22.70 39.87
C GLN A 416 8.31 -23.14 39.15
N VAL A 417 8.44 -24.17 38.33
CA VAL A 417 7.31 -24.85 37.67
C VAL A 417 6.72 -25.85 38.67
N PRO A 418 5.49 -25.65 39.19
CA PRO A 418 4.86 -26.58 40.12
C PRO A 418 4.64 -27.97 39.48
N PRO A 419 4.51 -29.04 40.28
CA PRO A 419 4.24 -30.37 39.79
C PRO A 419 2.98 -30.49 38.90
N ASP A 420 1.93 -29.74 39.27
CA ASP A 420 0.63 -29.76 38.57
C ASP A 420 0.50 -28.63 37.56
N SER A 421 1.58 -27.96 37.19
CA SER A 421 1.56 -26.83 36.25
C SER A 421 1.23 -27.30 34.82
N PRO A 422 0.25 -26.66 34.13
CA PRO A 422 -0.03 -26.93 32.71
C PRO A 422 1.11 -26.54 31.79
N LEU A 423 2.15 -25.90 32.29
CA LEU A 423 3.37 -25.55 31.55
C LEU A 423 4.33 -26.75 31.47
N ALA A 424 4.22 -27.71 32.39
CA ALA A 424 5.00 -28.94 32.33
C ALA A 424 4.61 -29.74 31.07
N GLY A 425 5.61 -30.14 30.29
CA GLY A 425 5.42 -30.81 29.00
C GLY A 425 5.31 -29.90 27.78
N LYS A 426 5.22 -28.56 27.96
CA LYS A 426 5.27 -27.58 26.87
C LYS A 426 6.68 -27.11 26.62
N SER A 427 6.98 -26.80 25.36
CA SER A 427 8.23 -26.12 25.02
C SER A 427 8.23 -24.65 25.49
N LEU A 428 9.42 -24.05 25.64
CA LEU A 428 9.54 -22.62 25.97
C LEU A 428 8.80 -21.73 24.98
N LYS A 429 8.80 -22.10 23.69
CA LYS A 429 8.06 -21.38 22.64
C LYS A 429 6.54 -21.49 22.87
N GLU A 430 6.05 -22.69 23.13
CA GLU A 430 4.62 -22.94 23.40
C GLU A 430 4.16 -22.33 24.74
N SER A 431 5.06 -22.16 25.71
CA SER A 431 4.75 -21.50 26.98
C SER A 431 4.51 -19.99 26.82
N ARG A 432 5.00 -19.35 25.74
CA ARG A 432 4.89 -17.93 25.43
C ARG A 432 5.33 -16.96 26.56
N LEU A 433 6.05 -17.45 27.55
CA LEU A 433 6.54 -16.66 28.68
C LEU A 433 7.34 -15.41 28.23
N GLY A 434 8.11 -15.55 27.14
CA GLY A 434 8.91 -14.47 26.59
C GLY A 434 8.07 -13.38 25.93
N ASP A 435 7.07 -13.76 25.17
CA ASP A 435 6.26 -12.83 24.38
C ASP A 435 5.29 -12.01 25.24
N ALA A 436 4.69 -12.65 26.22
CA ALA A 436 3.64 -12.04 27.04
C ALA A 436 4.19 -11.05 28.09
N LEU A 437 5.32 -11.35 28.69
CA LEU A 437 5.90 -10.54 29.76
C LEU A 437 7.04 -9.63 29.29
N GLY A 438 7.46 -9.74 28.01
CA GLY A 438 8.70 -9.15 27.54
C GLY A 438 9.90 -9.64 28.37
N SER A 439 9.75 -10.84 28.96
CA SER A 439 10.74 -11.50 29.79
C SER A 439 11.56 -12.49 28.98
N ARG A 440 12.72 -12.87 29.47
CA ARG A 440 13.59 -13.82 28.81
C ARG A 440 14.04 -14.91 29.78
N VAL A 441 13.83 -16.17 29.45
CA VAL A 441 14.37 -17.28 30.19
C VAL A 441 15.85 -17.42 29.86
N LEU A 442 16.71 -17.15 30.83
CA LEU A 442 18.16 -17.19 30.71
C LEU A 442 18.73 -18.58 30.96
N GLY A 443 18.04 -19.34 31.84
CA GLY A 443 18.46 -20.70 32.21
C GLY A 443 17.35 -21.48 32.86
N ILE A 444 17.46 -22.80 32.82
CA ILE A 444 16.58 -23.75 33.50
C ILE A 444 17.46 -24.61 34.41
N MET A 445 17.17 -24.64 35.71
CA MET A 445 17.79 -25.58 36.63
C MET A 445 16.87 -26.77 36.83
N ARG A 446 17.28 -27.91 36.32
CA ARG A 446 16.55 -29.20 36.40
C ARG A 446 17.27 -30.11 37.42
N GLY A 447 16.76 -30.16 38.62
CA GLY A 447 17.51 -30.78 39.72
C GLY A 447 18.82 -30.04 39.99
N ASN A 448 19.97 -30.71 39.76
CA ASN A 448 21.31 -30.11 39.88
C ASN A 448 21.95 -29.74 38.51
N ASP A 449 21.25 -30.07 37.40
CA ASP A 449 21.79 -29.85 36.07
C ASP A 449 21.28 -28.52 35.50
N PRO A 450 22.16 -27.53 35.25
CA PRO A 450 21.77 -26.27 34.65
C PRO A 450 21.69 -26.41 33.12
N ILE A 451 20.52 -26.09 32.52
CA ILE A 451 20.36 -25.88 31.08
C ILE A 451 20.50 -24.38 30.85
N VAL A 452 21.62 -23.97 30.36
CA VAL A 452 21.90 -22.57 30.13
C VAL A 452 21.56 -22.18 28.69
N MET A 453 20.96 -21.00 28.54
CA MET A 453 20.45 -20.53 27.23
C MET A 453 19.55 -21.59 26.54
N PRO A 454 18.48 -22.01 27.21
CA PRO A 454 17.62 -23.06 26.67
C PRO A 454 17.07 -22.68 25.30
N GLU A 455 17.01 -23.63 24.39
CA GLU A 455 16.41 -23.41 23.08
C GLU A 455 14.90 -23.16 23.18
N PRO A 456 14.28 -22.47 22.22
CA PRO A 456 12.83 -22.29 22.17
C PRO A 456 12.05 -23.61 22.17
N SER A 457 12.65 -24.70 21.71
CA SER A 457 12.13 -26.06 21.67
C SER A 457 12.30 -26.83 22.99
N GLU A 458 13.06 -26.30 23.98
CA GLU A 458 13.28 -26.96 25.26
C GLU A 458 11.96 -27.15 26.01
N ILE A 459 11.71 -28.39 26.47
CA ILE A 459 10.47 -28.78 27.14
C ILE A 459 10.61 -28.51 28.65
N LEU A 460 9.69 -27.74 29.20
CA LEU A 460 9.60 -27.48 30.64
C LEU A 460 9.13 -28.74 31.40
N GLN A 461 9.76 -29.02 32.53
CA GLN A 461 9.39 -30.15 33.38
C GLN A 461 8.89 -29.64 34.74
N ALA A 462 8.07 -30.45 35.39
CA ALA A 462 7.66 -30.21 36.79
C ALA A 462 8.89 -30.15 37.69
N GLY A 463 8.96 -29.12 38.53
CA GLY A 463 10.10 -28.87 39.42
C GLY A 463 11.22 -28.04 38.78
N ASP A 464 11.18 -27.74 37.47
CA ASP A 464 12.17 -26.85 36.84
C ASP A 464 12.18 -25.47 37.53
N ARG A 465 13.38 -24.93 37.75
CA ARG A 465 13.57 -23.57 38.26
C ARG A 465 14.11 -22.70 37.10
N LEU A 466 13.31 -21.75 36.69
CA LEU A 466 13.59 -20.88 35.56
C LEU A 466 14.26 -19.60 36.04
N ALA A 467 15.46 -19.30 35.59
CA ALA A 467 16.06 -17.98 35.73
C ALA A 467 15.53 -17.05 34.66
N VAL A 468 14.73 -16.06 35.05
CA VAL A 468 14.01 -15.18 34.13
C VAL A 468 14.48 -13.74 34.30
N GLU A 469 14.83 -13.09 33.20
CA GLU A 469 15.02 -11.65 33.12
C GLU A 469 13.68 -10.97 32.92
N GLY A 470 13.21 -10.19 33.88
CA GLY A 470 11.95 -9.46 33.87
C GLY A 470 11.77 -8.64 35.13
N ARG A 471 10.72 -7.83 35.20
CA ARG A 471 10.42 -7.08 36.44
C ARG A 471 9.42 -7.86 37.29
N LEU A 472 9.70 -8.08 38.54
CA LEU A 472 8.78 -8.71 39.48
C LEU A 472 7.42 -7.98 39.54
N ARG A 473 7.41 -6.66 39.35
CA ARG A 473 6.20 -5.86 39.24
C ARG A 473 5.32 -6.28 38.06
N ASP A 474 5.92 -6.54 36.90
CA ASP A 474 5.20 -6.95 35.67
C ASP A 474 4.48 -8.28 35.88
N PHE A 475 5.10 -9.19 36.64
CA PHE A 475 4.51 -10.49 37.02
C PHE A 475 3.38 -10.35 38.06
N LYS A 476 3.53 -9.45 39.07
CA LYS A 476 2.48 -9.18 40.04
C LYS A 476 1.25 -8.51 39.43
N GLU A 477 1.43 -7.65 38.42
CA GLU A 477 0.34 -6.98 37.74
C GLU A 477 -0.52 -7.97 36.91
N LEU A 478 -0.02 -9.15 36.53
CA LEU A 478 -0.80 -10.22 35.92
C LEU A 478 -1.92 -10.75 36.80
N ALA A 479 -1.71 -10.77 38.14
CA ALA A 479 -2.72 -11.20 39.09
C ALA A 479 -4.01 -10.35 39.03
N ASP A 480 -3.89 -9.09 38.55
CA ASP A 480 -5.01 -8.19 38.38
C ASP A 480 -5.96 -8.59 37.25
N LEU A 481 -5.46 -9.37 36.30
CA LEU A 481 -6.24 -9.87 35.15
C LEU A 481 -6.93 -11.22 35.45
N GLU A 482 -6.58 -11.88 36.57
CA GLU A 482 -7.07 -13.23 36.90
C GLU A 482 -8.59 -13.31 37.02
N ASN A 483 -9.19 -12.28 37.58
CA ASN A 483 -10.63 -12.26 37.90
C ASN A 483 -11.53 -11.80 36.77
N LEU A 484 -10.99 -11.62 35.54
CA LEU A 484 -11.80 -11.28 34.38
C LEU A 484 -12.79 -12.39 34.05
N GLN A 485 -14.08 -12.03 33.92
CA GLN A 485 -15.17 -12.95 33.61
C GLN A 485 -15.55 -12.85 32.14
N ILE A 486 -15.35 -13.93 31.37
CA ILE A 486 -15.78 -14.05 29.99
C ILE A 486 -17.26 -14.44 29.97
N GLU A 487 -18.10 -13.60 29.38
CA GLU A 487 -19.50 -13.91 29.16
C GLU A 487 -19.65 -14.81 27.94
N ARG A 488 -19.64 -16.13 28.13
CA ARG A 488 -19.72 -17.14 27.05
C ARG A 488 -21.08 -17.20 26.33
N ARG A 489 -22.14 -16.59 26.88
CA ARG A 489 -23.52 -16.71 26.37
C ARG A 489 -23.94 -15.63 25.38
N THR A 490 -23.22 -14.53 25.26
CA THR A 490 -23.63 -13.43 24.40
C THR A 490 -22.53 -13.15 23.39
N ARG A 491 -22.67 -13.70 22.18
CA ARG A 491 -21.81 -13.30 21.05
C ARG A 491 -22.14 -11.86 20.69
N PRO A 492 -21.22 -10.89 20.76
CA PRO A 492 -21.47 -9.54 20.33
C PRO A 492 -21.66 -9.53 18.81
N ASP A 493 -22.83 -9.07 18.36
CA ASP A 493 -23.03 -8.76 16.95
C ASP A 493 -22.42 -7.37 16.70
N ILE A 494 -21.55 -7.25 15.69
CA ILE A 494 -20.96 -5.96 15.27
C ILE A 494 -22.11 -4.98 14.90
N GLN A 495 -23.24 -5.47 14.38
CA GLN A 495 -24.39 -4.64 14.09
C GLN A 495 -25.04 -4.06 15.34
N SER A 496 -24.96 -4.72 16.49
CA SER A 496 -25.44 -4.19 17.75
C SER A 496 -24.58 -3.04 18.29
N LEU A 497 -23.35 -2.89 17.80
CA LEU A 497 -22.46 -1.77 18.12
C LEU A 497 -22.73 -0.55 17.22
N VAL A 498 -23.41 -0.74 16.08
CA VAL A 498 -23.81 0.34 15.17
C VAL A 498 -25.06 0.97 15.74
N THR A 499 -24.92 2.09 16.42
CA THR A 499 -26.00 2.90 17.00
C THR A 499 -26.18 4.20 16.22
N GLY A 500 -27.13 5.05 16.65
CA GLY A 500 -27.32 6.38 16.04
C GLY A 500 -26.04 7.22 15.91
N ASN A 501 -25.08 7.08 16.85
CA ASN A 501 -23.85 7.86 16.89
C ASN A 501 -22.60 7.09 16.38
N VAL A 502 -22.73 5.80 16.09
CA VAL A 502 -21.62 4.92 15.69
C VAL A 502 -21.88 4.34 14.31
N GLY A 503 -20.91 4.39 13.46
CA GLY A 503 -20.95 3.86 12.11
C GLY A 503 -19.91 2.81 11.84
N LEU A 504 -20.20 1.96 10.85
CA LEU A 504 -19.26 1.04 10.22
C LEU A 504 -19.05 1.53 8.79
N VAL A 505 -17.80 1.79 8.40
CA VAL A 505 -17.46 2.37 7.11
C VAL A 505 -16.34 1.57 6.46
N GLU A 506 -16.49 1.35 5.18
CA GLU A 506 -15.44 0.81 4.33
C GLU A 506 -14.71 1.97 3.62
N ALA A 507 -13.39 2.00 3.74
CA ALA A 507 -12.55 2.99 3.09
C ALA A 507 -11.41 2.30 2.33
N ILE A 508 -10.93 2.93 1.27
CA ILE A 508 -9.78 2.48 0.50
C ILE A 508 -8.68 3.51 0.61
N LEU A 509 -7.43 3.06 0.58
CA LEU A 509 -6.31 3.98 0.47
C LEU A 509 -6.33 4.68 -0.89
N SER A 510 -6.36 6.01 -0.85
CA SER A 510 -6.36 6.86 -2.03
C SER A 510 -5.09 6.63 -2.88
N PRO A 511 -5.15 6.81 -4.21
CA PRO A 511 -3.96 6.83 -5.06
C PRO A 511 -2.90 7.85 -4.65
N GLN A 512 -3.32 8.90 -3.96
CA GLN A 512 -2.45 9.98 -3.47
C GLN A 512 -2.00 9.79 -2.01
N THR A 513 -2.27 8.60 -1.42
CA THR A 513 -1.99 8.37 0.00
C THR A 513 -0.49 8.44 0.31
N THR A 514 -0.17 9.06 1.44
CA THR A 514 1.17 9.07 2.04
C THR A 514 1.34 7.96 3.09
N LEU A 515 0.30 7.15 3.32
CA LEU A 515 0.23 6.12 4.35
C LEU A 515 0.73 4.76 3.87
N ALA A 516 0.86 4.55 2.56
CA ALA A 516 1.37 3.30 2.01
C ALA A 516 2.78 2.98 2.53
N GLY A 517 3.01 1.72 2.88
CA GLY A 517 4.27 1.23 3.47
C GLY A 517 4.40 1.47 4.99
N LYS A 518 3.44 2.14 5.63
CA LYS A 518 3.42 2.35 7.08
C LYS A 518 2.45 1.38 7.75
N THR A 519 2.77 0.94 8.96
CA THR A 519 1.85 0.11 9.77
C THR A 519 0.85 0.98 10.54
N LEU A 520 -0.29 0.39 10.94
CA LEU A 520 -1.26 1.08 11.79
C LEU A 520 -0.65 1.55 13.11
N ARG A 521 0.35 0.80 13.64
CA ARG A 521 1.13 1.18 14.83
C ARG A 521 1.97 2.42 14.58
N GLN A 522 2.73 2.47 13.50
CA GLN A 522 3.57 3.62 13.14
C GLN A 522 2.76 4.90 12.91
N LEU A 523 1.53 4.74 12.42
CA LEU A 523 0.60 5.85 12.20
C LEU A 523 -0.10 6.32 13.47
N ASN A 524 0.00 5.58 14.58
CA ASN A 524 -0.86 5.76 15.75
C ASN A 524 -2.33 5.92 15.32
N PHE A 525 -2.78 5.01 14.41
CA PHE A 525 -4.02 5.18 13.64
C PHE A 525 -5.22 5.49 14.54
N ARG A 526 -5.35 4.74 15.65
CA ARG A 526 -6.47 4.90 16.60
C ARG A 526 -6.44 6.27 17.29
N GLU A 527 -5.26 6.74 17.71
CA GLU A 527 -5.12 8.05 18.37
C GLU A 527 -5.36 9.19 17.40
N LYS A 528 -4.80 9.07 16.18
CA LYS A 528 -4.89 10.11 15.15
C LYS A 528 -6.32 10.27 14.61
N PHE A 529 -6.99 9.16 14.29
CA PHE A 529 -8.30 9.19 13.63
C PHE A 529 -9.47 8.91 14.57
N GLY A 530 -9.25 8.36 15.77
CA GLY A 530 -10.31 7.98 16.71
C GLY A 530 -11.18 6.82 16.20
N LEU A 531 -10.62 5.96 15.34
CA LEU A 531 -11.32 4.87 14.66
C LEU A 531 -10.63 3.54 14.89
N ASN A 532 -11.39 2.45 14.97
CA ASN A 532 -10.88 1.09 15.00
C ASN A 532 -10.86 0.46 13.60
N VAL A 533 -9.75 -0.16 13.23
CA VAL A 533 -9.64 -0.99 12.04
C VAL A 533 -10.04 -2.41 12.39
N LEU A 534 -11.13 -2.92 11.81
CA LEU A 534 -11.65 -4.26 12.07
C LEU A 534 -11.14 -5.31 11.07
N ALA A 535 -10.84 -4.89 9.84
CA ALA A 535 -10.32 -5.77 8.81
C ALA A 535 -9.59 -4.97 7.73
N ILE A 536 -8.62 -5.62 7.08
CA ILE A 536 -7.98 -5.13 5.86
C ILE A 536 -8.17 -6.19 4.78
N TRP A 537 -8.72 -5.79 3.66
CA TRP A 537 -8.89 -6.63 2.51
C TRP A 537 -7.82 -6.34 1.46
N ARG A 538 -7.05 -7.38 1.10
CA ARG A 538 -5.93 -7.27 0.16
C ARG A 538 -5.85 -8.52 -0.72
N GLY A 539 -5.78 -8.33 -2.03
CA GLY A 539 -5.56 -9.43 -2.98
C GLY A 539 -6.57 -10.58 -2.92
N GLY A 540 -7.83 -10.28 -2.56
CA GLY A 540 -8.90 -11.29 -2.44
C GLY A 540 -8.91 -12.04 -1.11
N LYS A 541 -8.13 -11.58 -0.11
CA LYS A 541 -8.09 -12.13 1.26
C LYS A 541 -8.47 -11.06 2.28
N ALA A 542 -9.29 -11.43 3.28
CA ALA A 542 -9.57 -10.61 4.46
C ALA A 542 -8.57 -10.94 5.56
N TYR A 543 -7.85 -9.93 6.02
CA TYR A 543 -6.96 -10.00 7.18
C TYR A 543 -7.73 -9.38 8.37
N ARG A 544 -7.77 -10.08 9.50
CA ARG A 544 -8.48 -9.66 10.72
C ARG A 544 -7.60 -9.73 11.95
N SER A 545 -6.49 -10.46 11.87
CA SER A 545 -5.50 -10.59 12.93
C SER A 545 -4.22 -9.83 12.57
N ASP A 546 -3.47 -9.44 13.60
CA ASP A 546 -2.17 -8.77 13.47
C ASP A 546 -2.19 -7.48 12.62
N LEU A 547 -3.37 -6.85 12.49
CA LEU A 547 -3.57 -5.64 11.69
C LEU A 547 -2.65 -4.50 12.11
N ARG A 548 -2.31 -4.44 13.39
CA ARG A 548 -1.50 -3.37 13.98
C ARG A 548 -0.10 -3.27 13.37
N ASP A 549 0.47 -4.42 13.02
CA ASP A 549 1.84 -4.55 12.51
C ASP A 549 1.87 -4.78 11.00
N MET A 550 0.69 -4.79 10.35
CA MET A 550 0.55 -4.94 8.92
C MET A 550 0.82 -3.60 8.21
N ASP A 551 1.73 -3.58 7.24
CA ASP A 551 1.97 -2.43 6.37
C ASP A 551 0.77 -2.18 5.46
N LEU A 552 0.30 -0.95 5.41
CA LEU A 552 -0.76 -0.54 4.51
C LEU A 552 -0.24 -0.46 3.08
N ARG A 553 -1.05 -0.91 2.12
CA ARG A 553 -0.71 -0.84 0.69
C ARG A 553 -1.80 -0.14 -0.10
N PHE A 554 -1.40 0.49 -1.16
CA PHE A 554 -2.35 1.07 -2.11
C PHE A 554 -3.32 -0.02 -2.62
N GLY A 555 -4.62 0.31 -2.65
CA GLY A 555 -5.67 -0.65 -3.02
C GLY A 555 -6.19 -1.54 -1.89
N ASP A 556 -5.65 -1.42 -0.66
CA ASP A 556 -6.26 -2.05 0.51
C ASP A 556 -7.63 -1.43 0.79
N ALA A 557 -8.63 -2.29 1.00
CA ALA A 557 -9.91 -1.87 1.55
C ALA A 557 -9.91 -2.13 3.06
N ILE A 558 -10.21 -1.09 3.84
CA ILE A 558 -10.12 -1.07 5.30
C ILE A 558 -11.54 -0.93 5.86
N LEU A 559 -11.94 -1.84 6.74
CA LEU A 559 -13.20 -1.77 7.47
C LEU A 559 -12.98 -1.04 8.79
N LEU A 560 -13.69 0.07 8.98
CA LEU A 560 -13.52 1.00 10.09
C LEU A 560 -14.78 1.09 10.93
N LEU A 561 -14.63 1.07 12.25
CA LEU A 561 -15.70 1.27 13.24
C LEU A 561 -15.35 2.47 14.12
N GLY A 562 -16.33 3.36 14.34
CA GLY A 562 -16.17 4.46 15.27
C GLY A 562 -17.28 5.50 15.22
N PRO A 563 -17.12 6.64 15.94
CA PRO A 563 -18.09 7.72 15.96
C PRO A 563 -18.32 8.29 14.55
N ARG A 564 -19.58 8.56 14.19
CA ARG A 564 -19.96 9.09 12.87
C ARG A 564 -19.23 10.38 12.51
N GLU A 565 -19.02 11.26 13.49
CA GLU A 565 -18.24 12.50 13.30
C GLU A 565 -16.80 12.20 12.84
N LYS A 566 -16.14 11.22 13.47
CA LYS A 566 -14.78 10.82 13.11
C LYS A 566 -14.73 10.15 11.74
N LEU A 567 -15.74 9.36 11.40
CA LEU A 567 -15.89 8.75 10.07
C LEU A 567 -16.11 9.81 8.98
N GLN A 568 -16.87 10.86 9.27
CA GLN A 568 -17.05 12.01 8.36
C GLN A 568 -15.75 12.79 8.18
N LEU A 569 -14.98 12.99 9.26
CA LEU A 569 -13.66 13.63 9.18
C LEU A 569 -12.70 12.79 8.33
N LEU A 570 -12.73 11.46 8.45
CA LEU A 570 -11.93 10.58 7.60
C LEU A 570 -12.26 10.74 6.11
N GLY A 571 -13.52 10.96 5.76
CA GLY A 571 -13.95 11.24 4.38
C GLY A 571 -13.36 12.53 3.80
N ARG A 572 -12.88 13.45 4.65
CA ARG A 572 -12.19 14.68 4.25
C ARG A 572 -10.69 14.48 4.08
N GLU A 573 -10.14 13.41 4.66
CA GLU A 573 -8.70 13.11 4.53
C GLU A 573 -8.37 12.66 3.10
N PRO A 574 -7.33 13.23 2.47
CA PRO A 574 -6.94 12.89 1.10
C PRO A 574 -6.39 11.47 0.97
N ASP A 575 -5.95 10.89 2.08
CA ASP A 575 -5.38 9.55 2.13
C ASP A 575 -6.41 8.43 1.94
N PHE A 576 -7.71 8.74 2.07
CA PHE A 576 -8.78 7.74 2.03
C PHE A 576 -9.88 8.08 1.02
N VAL A 577 -10.41 7.06 0.36
CA VAL A 577 -11.66 7.10 -0.41
C VAL A 577 -12.70 6.29 0.36
N VAL A 578 -13.69 6.97 0.93
CA VAL A 578 -14.75 6.32 1.70
C VAL A 578 -15.84 5.81 0.77
N LEU A 579 -16.21 4.52 0.92
CA LEU A 579 -17.15 3.82 0.04
C LEU A 579 -18.62 3.92 0.49
N THR A 580 -18.89 4.59 1.60
CA THR A 580 -20.23 4.68 2.20
C THR A 580 -20.72 6.13 2.16
N GLU A 581 -22.01 6.35 1.88
CA GLU A 581 -22.61 7.70 1.75
C GLU A 581 -22.42 8.62 2.96
N MET A 582 -22.22 8.07 4.16
CA MET A 582 -22.15 8.81 5.41
C MET A 582 -20.95 9.75 5.56
N ALA A 583 -19.94 9.64 4.71
CA ALA A 583 -18.68 10.37 4.85
C ALA A 583 -18.18 10.98 3.52
N GLN A 584 -19.08 11.28 2.58
CA GLN A 584 -18.68 11.92 1.33
C GLN A 584 -18.15 13.35 1.58
N ARG A 585 -17.08 13.72 0.88
CA ARG A 585 -16.49 15.07 0.91
C ARG A 585 -17.55 16.14 0.66
N GLU A 586 -17.49 17.24 1.38
CA GLU A 586 -18.24 18.45 1.04
C GLU A 586 -17.91 18.89 -0.37
N VAL A 587 -18.90 18.91 -1.22
CA VAL A 587 -18.78 19.26 -2.63
C VAL A 587 -19.28 20.68 -2.80
N HIS A 588 -18.49 21.54 -3.46
CA HIS A 588 -18.89 22.92 -3.74
C HIS A 588 -19.89 23.00 -4.92
N LEU A 589 -21.10 22.42 -4.73
CA LEU A 589 -22.15 22.38 -5.76
C LEU A 589 -22.49 23.77 -6.31
N GLU A 590 -22.37 24.82 -5.50
CA GLU A 590 -22.60 26.21 -5.91
C GLU A 590 -21.64 26.63 -7.04
N LYS A 591 -20.44 26.08 -7.08
CA LYS A 591 -19.42 26.40 -8.08
C LYS A 591 -19.45 25.48 -9.32
N MET A 592 -20.35 24.50 -9.36
CA MET A 592 -20.42 23.52 -10.45
C MET A 592 -20.64 24.19 -11.82
N LYS A 593 -21.54 25.17 -11.91
CA LYS A 593 -21.80 25.89 -13.17
C LYS A 593 -20.59 26.68 -13.62
N ILE A 594 -19.85 27.26 -12.68
CA ILE A 594 -18.64 28.06 -12.94
C ILE A 594 -17.53 27.14 -13.47
N SER A 595 -17.29 25.99 -12.84
CA SER A 595 -16.28 25.04 -13.28
C SER A 595 -16.56 24.48 -14.68
N LEU A 596 -17.84 24.19 -15.01
CA LEU A 596 -18.27 23.79 -16.34
C LEU A 596 -18.07 24.90 -17.38
N MET A 597 -18.39 26.15 -17.03
CA MET A 597 -18.15 27.31 -17.91
C MET A 597 -16.66 27.50 -18.18
N ILE A 598 -15.80 27.40 -17.16
CA ILE A 598 -14.35 27.48 -17.32
C ILE A 598 -13.85 26.36 -18.24
N MET A 599 -14.30 25.12 -18.03
CA MET A 599 -13.92 24.01 -18.90
C MET A 599 -14.37 24.24 -20.35
N ALA A 600 -15.60 24.72 -20.56
CA ALA A 600 -16.08 25.06 -21.91
C ALA A 600 -15.26 26.20 -22.52
N ALA A 601 -14.90 27.24 -21.74
CA ALA A 601 -14.06 28.35 -22.20
C ALA A 601 -12.61 27.94 -22.52
N VAL A 602 -12.09 26.88 -21.90
CA VAL A 602 -10.80 26.28 -22.23
C VAL A 602 -10.89 25.47 -23.51
N LEU A 603 -11.89 24.57 -23.60
CA LEU A 603 -11.99 23.62 -24.71
C LEU A 603 -12.42 24.28 -26.01
N PHE A 604 -13.36 25.23 -25.96
CA PHE A 604 -13.90 25.85 -27.18
C PHE A 604 -12.83 26.51 -28.08
N PRO A 605 -11.93 27.37 -27.57
CA PRO A 605 -10.85 27.95 -28.40
C PRO A 605 -9.84 26.92 -28.90
N VAL A 606 -9.61 25.86 -28.11
CA VAL A 606 -8.72 24.75 -28.52
C VAL A 606 -9.33 23.95 -29.67
N ILE A 607 -10.62 23.64 -29.59
CA ILE A 607 -11.36 22.93 -30.66
C ILE A 607 -11.39 23.75 -31.94
N MET A 608 -11.53 25.08 -31.83
CA MET A 608 -11.48 25.97 -32.98
C MET A 608 -10.07 26.21 -33.56
N GLY A 609 -9.03 25.67 -32.88
CA GLY A 609 -7.64 25.87 -33.28
C GLY A 609 -7.09 27.28 -33.04
N TRP A 610 -7.80 28.11 -32.24
CA TRP A 610 -7.40 29.50 -31.99
C TRP A 610 -6.25 29.60 -30.98
N VAL A 611 -6.22 28.72 -30.00
CA VAL A 611 -5.25 28.71 -28.92
C VAL A 611 -4.71 27.29 -28.68
N PRO A 612 -3.39 27.13 -28.53
CA PRO A 612 -2.81 25.84 -28.15
C PRO A 612 -3.29 25.37 -26.78
N ILE A 613 -3.50 24.06 -26.62
CA ILE A 613 -4.05 23.46 -25.40
C ILE A 613 -3.23 23.76 -24.15
N TYR A 614 -1.89 23.80 -24.23
CA TYR A 614 -1.03 24.07 -23.09
C TYR A 614 -1.23 25.47 -22.51
N ILE A 615 -1.53 26.48 -23.35
CA ILE A 615 -1.85 27.84 -22.88
C ILE A 615 -3.26 27.89 -22.31
N ALA A 616 -4.24 27.37 -23.04
CA ALA A 616 -5.64 27.38 -22.62
C ALA A 616 -5.83 26.63 -21.28
N ALA A 617 -5.15 25.49 -21.11
CA ALA A 617 -5.21 24.71 -19.88
C ALA A 617 -4.60 25.43 -18.66
N VAL A 618 -3.47 26.13 -18.83
CA VAL A 618 -2.84 26.94 -17.76
C VAL A 618 -3.76 28.08 -17.35
N VAL A 619 -4.32 28.81 -18.31
CA VAL A 619 -5.28 29.90 -18.02
C VAL A 619 -6.51 29.34 -17.34
N GLY A 620 -7.05 28.23 -17.81
CA GLY A 620 -8.19 27.56 -17.19
C GLY A 620 -7.90 27.08 -15.76
N ALA A 621 -6.73 26.53 -15.51
CA ALA A 621 -6.30 26.12 -14.17
C ALA A 621 -6.24 27.32 -13.21
N ALA A 622 -5.67 28.45 -13.67
CA ALA A 622 -5.67 29.70 -12.91
C ALA A 622 -7.10 30.22 -12.63
N LEU A 623 -7.99 30.17 -13.62
CA LEU A 623 -9.39 30.57 -13.45
C LEU A 623 -10.15 29.66 -12.47
N MET A 624 -9.87 28.35 -12.44
CA MET A 624 -10.45 27.44 -11.44
C MET A 624 -10.12 27.87 -10.01
N VAL A 625 -8.89 28.32 -9.77
CA VAL A 625 -8.45 28.83 -8.47
C VAL A 625 -9.05 30.22 -8.19
N LEU A 626 -8.95 31.15 -9.12
CA LEU A 626 -9.47 32.52 -8.96
C LEU A 626 -10.96 32.56 -8.70
N CYS A 627 -11.74 31.70 -9.37
CA CYS A 627 -13.19 31.61 -9.16
C CYS A 627 -13.58 30.79 -7.90
N GLY A 628 -12.61 30.30 -7.15
CA GLY A 628 -12.84 29.52 -5.92
C GLY A 628 -13.47 28.16 -6.16
N CYS A 629 -13.24 27.55 -7.34
CA CYS A 629 -13.59 26.14 -7.58
C CYS A 629 -12.62 25.20 -6.85
N LEU A 630 -11.38 25.67 -6.66
CA LEU A 630 -10.30 25.02 -5.90
C LEU A 630 -9.52 26.08 -5.13
N THR A 631 -8.98 25.73 -3.98
CA THR A 631 -7.89 26.50 -3.37
C THR A 631 -6.57 26.15 -4.05
N MET A 632 -5.55 27.01 -3.91
CA MET A 632 -4.22 26.74 -4.50
C MET A 632 -3.59 25.47 -3.91
N GLU A 633 -3.80 25.24 -2.63
CA GLU A 633 -3.33 24.02 -1.95
C GLU A 633 -4.02 22.75 -2.52
N GLU A 634 -5.33 22.82 -2.76
CA GLU A 634 -6.06 21.73 -3.41
C GLU A 634 -5.59 21.52 -4.85
N ALA A 635 -5.31 22.60 -5.60
CA ALA A 635 -4.78 22.53 -6.96
C ALA A 635 -3.44 21.77 -6.99
N TYR A 636 -2.51 22.11 -6.09
CA TYR A 636 -1.23 21.39 -5.97
C TYR A 636 -1.42 19.91 -5.65
N ARG A 637 -2.37 19.56 -4.81
CA ARG A 637 -2.69 18.16 -4.46
C ARG A 637 -3.33 17.37 -5.60
N GLN A 638 -3.98 18.05 -6.56
CA GLN A 638 -4.56 17.37 -7.73
C GLN A 638 -3.52 16.99 -8.77
N ILE A 639 -2.35 17.64 -8.76
CA ILE A 639 -1.28 17.32 -9.69
C ILE A 639 -0.66 15.97 -9.31
N GLU A 640 -0.64 15.04 -10.26
CA GLU A 640 0.09 13.79 -10.13
C GLU A 640 1.57 14.02 -10.43
N TRP A 641 2.30 14.56 -9.45
CA TRP A 641 3.70 14.94 -9.59
C TRP A 641 4.59 13.80 -10.07
N LYS A 642 4.27 12.56 -9.70
CA LYS A 642 4.99 11.37 -10.19
C LYS A 642 4.97 11.30 -11.71
N ALA A 643 3.81 11.49 -12.32
CA ALA A 643 3.67 11.51 -13.79
C ALA A 643 4.40 12.69 -14.41
N VAL A 644 4.32 13.90 -13.81
CA VAL A 644 4.98 15.10 -14.28
C VAL A 644 6.50 14.93 -14.31
N PHE A 645 7.10 14.49 -13.20
CA PHE A 645 8.54 14.24 -13.11
C PHE A 645 9.01 13.08 -14.00
N LEU A 646 8.19 12.02 -14.11
CA LEU A 646 8.49 10.90 -14.98
C LEU A 646 8.58 11.35 -16.45
N ILE A 647 7.60 12.10 -16.94
CA ILE A 647 7.59 12.59 -18.32
C ILE A 647 8.74 13.54 -18.56
N ALA A 648 8.89 14.57 -17.72
CA ALA A 648 9.93 15.58 -17.85
C ALA A 648 11.35 14.99 -17.81
N GLY A 649 11.57 13.99 -16.94
CA GLY A 649 12.87 13.33 -16.81
C GLY A 649 13.19 12.32 -17.90
N MET A 650 12.16 11.70 -18.53
CA MET A 650 12.37 10.72 -19.60
C MET A 650 12.50 11.36 -21.00
N LEU A 651 11.97 12.57 -21.21
CA LEU A 651 12.07 13.27 -22.50
C LEU A 651 13.52 13.44 -22.99
N PRO A 652 14.51 13.84 -22.17
CA PRO A 652 15.89 13.95 -22.62
C PRO A 652 16.50 12.62 -23.05
N LEU A 653 16.07 11.51 -22.44
CA LEU A 653 16.52 10.18 -22.87
C LEU A 653 15.98 9.83 -24.26
N GLY A 654 14.72 10.22 -24.56
CA GLY A 654 14.16 10.13 -25.92
C GLY A 654 14.95 10.94 -26.95
N THR A 655 15.33 12.19 -26.59
CA THR A 655 16.19 13.06 -27.40
C THR A 655 17.57 12.45 -27.61
N ALA A 656 18.18 11.87 -26.56
CA ALA A 656 19.47 11.20 -26.67
C ALA A 656 19.41 9.96 -27.59
N LEU A 657 18.33 9.18 -27.53
CA LEU A 657 18.12 8.04 -28.44
C LEU A 657 18.08 8.49 -29.92
N ASP A 658 17.47 9.61 -30.19
CA ASP A 658 17.37 10.15 -31.55
C ASP A 658 18.70 10.74 -32.02
N GLN A 659 19.34 11.60 -31.23
CA GLN A 659 20.59 12.26 -31.57
C GLN A 659 21.78 11.28 -31.76
N THR A 660 21.85 10.21 -30.95
CA THR A 660 22.89 9.18 -31.08
C THR A 660 22.65 8.21 -32.25
N GLY A 661 21.43 8.22 -32.82
CA GLY A 661 21.01 7.26 -33.84
C GLY A 661 20.60 5.88 -33.27
N ALA A 662 20.49 5.73 -31.95
CA ALA A 662 20.03 4.48 -31.32
C ALA A 662 18.58 4.18 -31.69
N ALA A 663 17.71 5.20 -31.73
CA ALA A 663 16.31 5.06 -32.17
C ALA A 663 16.22 4.52 -33.62
N ARG A 664 17.06 5.02 -34.51
CA ARG A 664 17.16 4.54 -35.89
C ARG A 664 17.62 3.08 -35.96
N MET A 665 18.62 2.69 -35.18
CA MET A 665 19.09 1.31 -35.13
C MET A 665 18.00 0.34 -34.64
N ILE A 666 17.24 0.73 -33.61
CA ILE A 666 16.10 -0.06 -33.14
C ILE A 666 15.02 -0.15 -34.22
N ALA A 667 14.72 0.98 -34.89
CA ALA A 667 13.75 1.04 -35.97
C ALA A 667 14.15 0.11 -37.15
N GLU A 668 15.42 0.11 -37.56
CA GLU A 668 15.95 -0.78 -38.59
C GLU A 668 15.80 -2.26 -38.17
N GLY A 669 16.01 -2.59 -36.90
CA GLY A 669 15.77 -3.92 -36.36
C GLY A 669 14.31 -4.35 -36.43
N VAL A 670 13.38 -3.46 -36.09
CA VAL A 670 11.93 -3.70 -36.22
C VAL A 670 11.56 -3.90 -37.71
N VAL A 671 12.04 -3.02 -38.60
CA VAL A 671 11.79 -3.11 -40.04
C VAL A 671 12.34 -4.40 -40.62
N ALA A 672 13.54 -4.83 -40.22
CA ALA A 672 14.13 -6.08 -40.71
C ALA A 672 13.27 -7.30 -40.30
N LEU A 673 12.66 -7.27 -39.11
CA LEU A 673 11.85 -8.37 -38.59
C LEU A 673 10.45 -8.45 -39.22
N VAL A 674 9.76 -7.32 -39.35
CA VAL A 674 8.32 -7.28 -39.77
C VAL A 674 8.09 -6.57 -41.08
N GLY A 675 9.03 -5.76 -41.60
CA GLY A 675 8.92 -5.01 -42.84
C GLY A 675 8.62 -5.86 -44.08
N PRO A 676 9.24 -7.05 -44.25
CA PRO A 676 8.96 -7.92 -45.42
C PRO A 676 7.50 -8.34 -45.55
N TYR A 677 6.73 -8.28 -44.45
CA TYR A 677 5.31 -8.66 -44.42
C TYR A 677 4.35 -7.49 -44.70
N GLY A 678 4.88 -6.30 -44.99
CA GLY A 678 4.11 -5.12 -45.42
C GLY A 678 3.72 -4.14 -44.33
N PRO A 679 3.04 -3.02 -44.69
CA PRO A 679 2.72 -1.91 -43.78
C PRO A 679 1.92 -2.30 -42.53
N THR A 680 0.93 -3.18 -42.71
CA THR A 680 0.09 -3.68 -41.60
C THR A 680 0.91 -4.50 -40.58
N ALA A 681 1.91 -5.25 -41.06
CA ALA A 681 2.79 -6.01 -40.18
C ALA A 681 3.73 -5.09 -39.34
N VAL A 682 4.18 -3.98 -39.93
CA VAL A 682 4.95 -2.96 -39.21
C VAL A 682 4.09 -2.32 -38.10
N MET A 683 2.85 -1.95 -38.42
CA MET A 683 1.89 -1.46 -37.43
C MET A 683 1.66 -2.49 -36.32
N PHE A 684 1.41 -3.75 -36.68
CA PHE A 684 1.23 -4.85 -35.72
C PHE A 684 2.45 -5.01 -34.81
N GLY A 685 3.67 -5.00 -35.36
CA GLY A 685 4.91 -5.16 -34.60
C GLY A 685 5.12 -4.05 -33.57
N LEU A 686 4.92 -2.77 -33.97
CA LEU A 686 5.05 -1.62 -33.07
C LEU A 686 3.97 -1.62 -31.99
N VAL A 687 2.72 -1.91 -32.34
CA VAL A 687 1.59 -1.97 -31.41
C VAL A 687 1.75 -3.12 -30.43
N ALA A 688 2.13 -4.32 -30.90
CA ALA A 688 2.36 -5.49 -30.05
C ALA A 688 3.54 -5.27 -29.08
N LEU A 689 4.63 -4.67 -29.55
CA LEU A 689 5.76 -4.29 -28.71
C LEU A 689 5.32 -3.30 -27.62
N THR A 690 4.54 -2.30 -28.00
CA THR A 690 3.99 -1.31 -27.06
C THR A 690 3.11 -1.98 -26.01
N PHE A 691 2.20 -2.86 -26.40
CA PHE A 691 1.36 -3.62 -25.46
C PHE A 691 2.17 -4.47 -24.48
N ALA A 692 3.20 -5.16 -24.98
CA ALA A 692 4.07 -5.96 -24.13
C ALA A 692 4.81 -5.09 -23.11
N ALA A 693 5.30 -3.93 -23.55
CA ALA A 693 6.02 -3.00 -22.69
C ALA A 693 5.13 -2.30 -21.66
N THR A 694 3.84 -2.02 -21.95
CA THR A 694 2.89 -1.40 -20.99
C THR A 694 2.62 -2.27 -19.76
N CYS A 695 2.90 -3.56 -19.82
CA CYS A 695 2.76 -4.43 -18.65
C CYS A 695 3.78 -4.11 -17.55
N PHE A 696 4.90 -3.45 -17.91
CA PHE A 696 6.05 -3.25 -17.02
C PHE A 696 6.49 -1.79 -16.91
N VAL A 697 6.30 -1.00 -17.97
CA VAL A 697 6.77 0.38 -18.06
C VAL A 697 5.57 1.33 -17.98
N PRO A 698 5.64 2.42 -17.19
CA PRO A 698 4.58 3.42 -17.14
C PRO A 698 4.27 4.00 -18.54
N THR A 699 2.99 4.15 -18.85
CA THR A 699 2.48 4.49 -20.20
C THR A 699 3.11 5.75 -20.80
N ALA A 700 3.28 6.78 -19.97
CA ALA A 700 3.85 8.05 -20.40
C ALA A 700 5.35 7.93 -20.76
N ALA A 701 6.15 7.24 -19.93
CA ALA A 701 7.56 6.98 -20.23
C ALA A 701 7.72 6.15 -21.50
N LEU A 702 6.87 5.13 -21.66
CA LEU A 702 6.89 4.28 -22.83
C LEU A 702 6.68 5.06 -24.12
N VAL A 703 5.69 5.96 -24.15
CA VAL A 703 5.42 6.77 -25.35
C VAL A 703 6.57 7.71 -25.68
N VAL A 704 7.20 8.33 -24.68
CA VAL A 704 8.38 9.17 -24.88
C VAL A 704 9.52 8.39 -25.54
N LEU A 705 9.73 7.15 -25.14
CA LEU A 705 10.77 6.29 -25.72
C LEU A 705 10.40 5.75 -27.10
N MET A 706 9.11 5.42 -27.31
CA MET A 706 8.65 4.86 -28.58
C MET A 706 8.53 5.92 -29.69
N ALA A 707 8.24 7.18 -29.37
CA ALA A 707 8.00 8.22 -30.36
C ALA A 707 9.17 8.39 -31.36
N PRO A 708 10.45 8.54 -30.96
CA PRO A 708 11.56 8.63 -31.90
C PRO A 708 11.76 7.35 -32.72
N ILE A 709 11.50 6.17 -32.10
CA ILE A 709 11.62 4.88 -32.81
C ILE A 709 10.56 4.80 -33.92
N VAL A 710 9.31 5.19 -33.61
CA VAL A 710 8.20 5.19 -34.56
C VAL A 710 8.42 6.17 -35.70
N LEU A 711 8.89 7.39 -35.39
CA LEU A 711 9.21 8.41 -36.41
C LEU A 711 10.31 7.92 -37.35
N ASN A 712 11.38 7.33 -36.84
CA ASN A 712 12.45 6.75 -37.63
C ASN A 712 11.95 5.53 -38.44
N THR A 713 11.09 4.68 -37.88
CA THR A 713 10.48 3.56 -38.61
C THR A 713 9.62 4.06 -39.75
N ALA A 714 8.78 5.08 -39.51
CA ALA A 714 7.94 5.69 -40.53
C ALA A 714 8.77 6.25 -41.69
N ALA A 715 9.86 6.97 -41.38
CA ALA A 715 10.76 7.52 -42.40
C ALA A 715 11.48 6.43 -43.22
N ASN A 716 11.93 5.32 -42.57
CA ASN A 716 12.66 4.25 -43.23
C ASN A 716 11.79 3.42 -44.19
N VAL A 717 10.50 3.27 -43.88
CA VAL A 717 9.56 2.43 -44.68
C VAL A 717 8.64 3.27 -45.56
N GLY A 718 8.66 4.61 -45.42
CA GLY A 718 7.75 5.50 -46.17
C GLY A 718 6.30 5.39 -45.71
N LEU A 719 6.06 5.13 -44.42
CA LEU A 719 4.73 5.05 -43.81
C LEU A 719 4.33 6.37 -43.14
N SER A 720 3.02 6.55 -42.96
CA SER A 720 2.49 7.72 -42.26
C SER A 720 2.90 7.72 -40.79
N PRO A 721 3.72 8.69 -40.31
CA PRO A 721 4.09 8.79 -38.92
C PRO A 721 2.88 9.04 -37.99
N GLN A 722 1.84 9.75 -38.50
CA GLN A 722 0.61 9.98 -37.76
C GLN A 722 -0.11 8.65 -37.49
N ALA A 723 -0.28 7.79 -38.49
CA ALA A 723 -0.94 6.51 -38.33
C ALA A 723 -0.22 5.62 -37.30
N LEU A 724 1.12 5.53 -37.41
CA LEU A 724 1.93 4.71 -36.47
C LEU A 724 1.93 5.25 -35.06
N LEU A 725 2.11 6.57 -34.87
CA LEU A 725 2.08 7.20 -33.53
C LEU A 725 0.69 7.11 -32.88
N MET A 726 -0.38 7.25 -33.67
CA MET A 726 -1.75 7.03 -33.18
C MET A 726 -1.90 5.60 -32.65
N GLY A 727 -1.46 4.60 -33.41
CA GLY A 727 -1.50 3.20 -32.99
C GLY A 727 -0.72 2.94 -31.69
N VAL A 728 0.48 3.51 -31.56
CA VAL A 728 1.31 3.39 -30.36
C VAL A 728 0.67 4.11 -29.15
N ALA A 729 0.08 5.32 -29.35
CA ALA A 729 -0.60 6.02 -28.27
C ALA A 729 -1.81 5.23 -27.74
N MET A 730 -2.62 4.66 -28.66
CA MET A 730 -3.76 3.80 -28.30
C MET A 730 -3.30 2.55 -27.56
N ALA A 731 -2.23 1.89 -28.04
CA ALA A 731 -1.67 0.71 -27.41
C ALA A 731 -1.10 1.02 -26.01
N ALA A 732 -0.36 2.10 -25.87
CA ALA A 732 0.23 2.50 -24.60
C ALA A 732 -0.85 2.80 -23.52
N SER A 733 -1.96 3.40 -23.93
CA SER A 733 -3.06 3.73 -23.02
C SER A 733 -3.97 2.54 -22.70
N ALA A 734 -3.87 1.43 -23.45
CA ALA A 734 -4.70 0.25 -23.27
C ALA A 734 -4.14 -0.74 -22.25
N SER A 735 -3.96 -0.28 -21.02
CA SER A 735 -3.30 -0.99 -19.91
C SER A 735 -4.30 -1.83 -19.09
N PHE A 736 -4.77 -2.95 -19.63
CA PHE A 736 -5.83 -3.78 -19.03
C PHE A 736 -5.34 -5.08 -18.40
N MET A 737 -4.17 -5.62 -18.83
CA MET A 737 -3.75 -6.98 -18.52
C MET A 737 -3.26 -7.17 -17.07
N THR A 738 -2.79 -6.13 -16.42
CA THR A 738 -2.28 -6.23 -15.05
C THR A 738 -2.87 -5.15 -14.15
N PRO A 739 -3.05 -5.41 -12.85
CA PRO A 739 -3.50 -4.37 -11.93
C PRO A 739 -2.49 -3.23 -11.81
N ILE A 740 -1.19 -3.52 -11.94
CA ILE A 740 -0.08 -2.57 -11.75
C ILE A 740 0.04 -1.61 -12.95
N SER A 741 -0.38 -2.02 -14.15
CA SER A 741 -0.23 -1.24 -15.37
C SER A 741 -0.93 0.14 -15.33
N HIS A 742 -1.97 0.30 -14.50
CA HIS A 742 -2.65 1.58 -14.33
C HIS A 742 -3.28 1.72 -12.94
N PRO A 743 -3.14 2.88 -12.26
CA PRO A 743 -3.69 3.10 -10.90
C PRO A 743 -5.20 2.89 -10.79
N ALA A 744 -5.99 3.13 -11.85
CA ALA A 744 -7.43 2.86 -11.84
C ALA A 744 -7.76 1.37 -11.65
N ASN A 745 -6.91 0.46 -12.16
CA ASN A 745 -7.05 -0.98 -11.97
C ASN A 745 -6.79 -1.38 -10.51
N ILE A 746 -5.73 -0.82 -9.89
CA ILE A 746 -5.41 -1.09 -8.49
C ILE A 746 -6.53 -0.57 -7.58
N LEU A 747 -7.10 0.59 -7.88
CA LEU A 747 -8.16 1.21 -7.08
C LEU A 747 -9.39 0.29 -6.93
N VAL A 748 -9.79 -0.41 -7.99
CA VAL A 748 -10.94 -1.32 -7.96
C VAL A 748 -10.59 -2.73 -7.50
N MET A 749 -9.29 -3.07 -7.38
CA MET A 749 -8.82 -4.42 -7.06
C MET A 749 -9.29 -4.88 -5.68
N GLY A 750 -9.09 -4.05 -4.66
CA GLY A 750 -9.50 -4.34 -3.29
C GLY A 750 -11.02 -4.50 -3.14
N PRO A 751 -11.81 -3.46 -3.45
CA PRO A 751 -13.27 -3.51 -3.31
C PRO A 751 -13.95 -4.56 -4.17
N GLY A 752 -13.40 -4.83 -5.37
CA GLY A 752 -13.89 -5.88 -6.26
C GLY A 752 -13.45 -7.29 -5.87
N GLY A 753 -12.52 -7.43 -4.91
CA GLY A 753 -11.96 -8.71 -4.50
C GLY A 753 -11.19 -9.43 -5.62
N TYR A 754 -10.64 -8.66 -6.57
CA TYR A 754 -9.94 -9.23 -7.71
C TYR A 754 -8.56 -9.77 -7.34
N ARG A 755 -8.15 -10.82 -8.06
CA ARG A 755 -6.80 -11.37 -8.03
C ARG A 755 -6.04 -10.96 -9.29
N PHE A 756 -4.73 -11.03 -9.27
CA PHE A 756 -3.89 -10.71 -10.42
C PHE A 756 -4.31 -11.46 -11.70
N LEU A 757 -4.61 -12.76 -11.59
CA LEU A 757 -5.04 -13.59 -12.71
C LEU A 757 -6.40 -13.18 -13.31
N ASP A 758 -7.27 -12.51 -12.57
CA ASP A 758 -8.55 -12.04 -13.09
C ASP A 758 -8.32 -10.94 -14.14
N TYR A 759 -7.31 -10.06 -13.93
CA TYR A 759 -6.90 -9.05 -14.91
C TYR A 759 -6.32 -9.68 -16.17
N ILE A 760 -5.48 -10.71 -16.05
CA ILE A 760 -4.93 -11.40 -17.22
C ILE A 760 -6.06 -12.04 -18.05
N LYS A 761 -7.04 -12.69 -17.42
CA LYS A 761 -8.14 -13.36 -18.13
C LYS A 761 -9.04 -12.37 -18.85
N VAL A 762 -9.49 -11.32 -18.17
CA VAL A 762 -10.44 -10.35 -18.75
C VAL A 762 -9.70 -9.32 -19.59
N GLY A 763 -8.64 -8.73 -19.04
CA GLY A 763 -7.85 -7.68 -19.68
C GLY A 763 -7.04 -8.20 -20.86
N GLY A 764 -6.54 -9.45 -20.82
CA GLY A 764 -5.83 -10.05 -21.94
C GLY A 764 -6.71 -10.21 -23.18
N LEU A 765 -7.95 -10.67 -23.01
CA LEU A 765 -8.90 -10.74 -24.09
C LEU A 765 -9.22 -9.34 -24.66
N LEU A 766 -9.48 -8.38 -23.77
CA LEU A 766 -9.76 -7.00 -24.17
C LEU A 766 -8.59 -6.39 -24.94
N THR A 767 -7.35 -6.57 -24.45
CA THR A 767 -6.13 -6.11 -25.12
C THR A 767 -5.99 -6.72 -26.52
N LEU A 768 -6.28 -8.03 -26.67
CA LEU A 768 -6.24 -8.68 -27.98
C LEU A 768 -7.24 -8.06 -28.95
N VAL A 769 -8.48 -7.83 -28.52
CA VAL A 769 -9.50 -7.19 -29.36
C VAL A 769 -9.09 -5.78 -29.77
N ILE A 770 -8.54 -5.00 -28.84
CA ILE A 770 -8.07 -3.64 -29.11
C ILE A 770 -6.89 -3.66 -30.08
N LEU A 771 -5.95 -4.59 -29.93
CA LEU A 771 -4.86 -4.79 -30.90
C LEU A 771 -5.40 -5.02 -32.31
N LEU A 772 -6.39 -5.90 -32.43
CA LEU A 772 -7.02 -6.15 -33.74
C LEU A 772 -7.73 -4.90 -34.29
N ILE A 773 -8.41 -4.14 -33.44
CA ILE A 773 -9.05 -2.87 -33.85
C ILE A 773 -7.98 -1.88 -34.33
N ILE A 774 -6.88 -1.69 -33.59
CA ILE A 774 -5.81 -0.78 -33.99
C ILE A 774 -5.19 -1.21 -35.34
N VAL A 775 -4.87 -2.48 -35.50
CA VAL A 775 -4.17 -2.97 -36.68
C VAL A 775 -5.04 -2.93 -37.93
N PHE A 776 -6.33 -3.28 -37.82
CA PHE A 776 -7.19 -3.43 -38.98
C PHE A 776 -8.15 -2.26 -39.22
N ILE A 777 -8.57 -1.54 -38.20
CA ILE A 777 -9.56 -0.47 -38.30
C ILE A 777 -8.91 0.92 -38.31
N LEU A 778 -7.82 1.14 -37.56
CA LEU A 778 -7.13 2.43 -37.57
C LEU A 778 -6.72 2.90 -38.98
N PRO A 779 -6.22 2.02 -39.91
CA PRO A 779 -5.83 2.45 -41.25
C PRO A 779 -6.97 3.03 -42.11
N PHE A 780 -8.23 2.79 -41.78
CA PHE A 780 -9.37 3.42 -42.46
C PHE A 780 -9.52 4.89 -42.08
N PHE A 781 -9.15 5.29 -40.86
CA PHE A 781 -9.18 6.69 -40.43
C PHE A 781 -7.86 7.41 -40.69
N TRP A 782 -6.76 6.67 -40.52
CA TRP A 782 -5.39 7.14 -40.69
C TRP A 782 -4.64 6.19 -41.62
N PRO A 783 -4.65 6.45 -42.94
CA PRO A 783 -3.98 5.58 -43.91
C PRO A 783 -2.49 5.40 -43.59
N LEU A 784 -2.00 4.16 -43.73
CA LEU A 784 -0.59 3.83 -43.46
C LEU A 784 0.35 4.33 -44.52
N THR A 785 -0.14 4.42 -45.78
CA THR A 785 0.60 4.95 -46.95
C THR A 785 -0.11 6.22 -47.40
N GLY A 786 0.64 7.31 -47.55
CA GLY A 786 0.13 8.57 -48.09
C GLY A 786 -0.06 8.57 -49.59
#